data_e189a8881fa9c3f98cc1da5036afcb4b
#
_entry.id   e189a8881fa9c3f98cc1da5036afcb4b
#
_cell.length_a   1.000
_cell.length_b   1.000
_cell.length_c   1.000
_cell.angle_alpha   90.00
_cell.angle_beta   90.00
_cell.angle_gamma   90.00
#
_symmetry.space_group_name_H-M   'P 1'
#
loop_
_entity.id
_entity.type
_entity.pdbx_description
1 polymer ?
#
loop_
_entity_poly.entity_id
_entity_poly.type
_entity_poly.pdbx_seq_one_letter_code
_entity_poly.pdbx_strand_id
1 'polypeptide(L)'
;MKHVSVDHAAATIGVSSATIRNWAKAGHIIPTSARPVMFSEESVLSLKNKIGTDSFEKLRTRANKSASASSFLPEEYAGNAELASQIANVVAYVKHEHLEIEPVIFLAALRLLELQGEVKKAISSNPFDLNSYSSWLRESVKAVITDWWSSFEFSTNEDRYNHLYELISPSGGDDYLGLLYQSIFSEGNKSEQGSYYTPSRLVEDSLSHISGSVGTFLDPCCGSGKYLLLAAKRFALSPENIFGFDCDRIAINIARINLLMTFVDRDFSPNVFCMDSLSELATGEMFCETNYLIGQIDAIATNPPWGAYKNSTSKSQFSGNVKSGETFSLFLEKSINLLRKGGKLSFILPESILKIRVHADIREIILNDTKILNIALLGRQFTGVFTPVIRLDLEKKLPTEEWLASVETNNKKALIQQSRFKKNDSFTFDVATESHEEILLNKIYSVEHTTLEKKGEWALGIVTGDNKKYILEMKQNGAEAVYRGGDVFQYHLGEPRSFIHFTPDVFQQVAPEKFFRAPEKLIYKFISKRLVFAYDDKQQLTLNSANILIPAIPEISIKVALAFLNSSVFQYIFKKKFSTHKVLRGDLEKLPFPVLSQEAHSNIERLVDDAIANRSEPMELNELIFRAFSLSQKEISVIKQSVEE
;
A
#
# COMPACT_ATOMS: atom_id res chain seq x y z
N MET A 1 -20.13 -25.75 -31.36
CA MET A 1 -19.65 -25.43 -30.01
C MET A 1 -19.49 -23.94 -29.89
N LYS A 2 -20.07 -23.33 -28.86
CA LYS A 2 -19.95 -21.89 -28.63
C LYS A 2 -18.58 -21.60 -28.02
N HIS A 3 -17.85 -20.65 -28.62
CA HIS A 3 -16.53 -20.26 -28.17
C HIS A 3 -16.60 -18.94 -27.40
N VAL A 4 -15.89 -18.82 -26.28
CA VAL A 4 -15.88 -17.67 -25.39
C VAL A 4 -14.48 -17.10 -25.27
N SER A 5 -14.38 -15.78 -25.09
CA SER A 5 -13.11 -15.09 -24.90
C SER A 5 -12.52 -15.35 -23.51
N VAL A 6 -11.24 -15.02 -23.32
CA VAL A 6 -10.57 -15.08 -22.01
C VAL A 6 -11.34 -14.28 -20.96
N ASP A 7 -11.85 -13.09 -21.32
CA ASP A 7 -12.54 -12.21 -20.38
C ASP A 7 -13.92 -12.76 -20.00
N HIS A 8 -14.63 -13.38 -20.96
CA HIS A 8 -15.89 -14.05 -20.69
C HIS A 8 -15.69 -15.31 -19.81
N ALA A 9 -14.65 -16.11 -20.08
CA ALA A 9 -14.28 -17.25 -19.25
C ALA A 9 -13.92 -16.82 -17.81
N ALA A 10 -13.19 -15.71 -17.68
CA ALA A 10 -12.82 -15.12 -16.40
C ALA A 10 -14.05 -14.69 -15.59
N ALA A 11 -14.98 -13.97 -16.24
CA ALA A 11 -16.25 -13.54 -15.62
C ALA A 11 -17.12 -14.74 -15.20
N THR A 12 -17.23 -15.77 -16.06
CA THR A 12 -18.05 -16.96 -15.80
C THR A 12 -17.54 -17.77 -14.61
N ILE A 13 -16.21 -17.83 -14.43
CA ILE A 13 -15.56 -18.59 -13.35
C ILE A 13 -15.38 -17.74 -12.08
N GLY A 14 -15.41 -16.38 -12.20
CA GLY A 14 -15.18 -15.48 -11.08
C GLY A 14 -13.69 -15.27 -10.74
N VAL A 15 -12.81 -15.23 -11.77
CA VAL A 15 -11.36 -15.05 -11.61
C VAL A 15 -10.84 -13.98 -12.59
N SER A 16 -9.60 -13.51 -12.42
CA SER A 16 -9.00 -12.56 -13.36
C SER A 16 -8.65 -13.20 -14.71
N SER A 17 -8.66 -12.40 -15.79
CA SER A 17 -8.23 -12.84 -17.14
C SER A 17 -6.79 -13.34 -17.16
N ALA A 18 -5.92 -12.80 -16.30
CA ALA A 18 -4.56 -13.29 -16.09
C ALA A 18 -4.54 -14.70 -15.49
N THR A 19 -5.45 -15.00 -14.58
CA THR A 19 -5.61 -16.34 -13.98
C THR A 19 -6.01 -17.37 -15.03
N ILE A 20 -6.98 -17.04 -15.90
CA ILE A 20 -7.40 -17.92 -17.01
C ILE A 20 -6.24 -18.20 -17.98
N ARG A 21 -5.47 -17.17 -18.36
CA ARG A 21 -4.28 -17.36 -19.23
C ARG A 21 -3.22 -18.24 -18.57
N ASN A 22 -2.99 -18.11 -17.25
CA ASN A 22 -2.06 -18.95 -16.51
C ASN A 22 -2.56 -20.40 -16.40
N TRP A 23 -3.86 -20.60 -16.23
CA TRP A 23 -4.45 -21.93 -16.20
C TRP A 23 -4.43 -22.62 -17.57
N ALA A 24 -4.59 -21.84 -18.65
CA ALA A 24 -4.41 -22.36 -19.99
C ALA A 24 -2.96 -22.81 -20.25
N LYS A 25 -1.96 -21.99 -19.82
CA LYS A 25 -0.55 -22.38 -19.88
C LYS A 25 -0.20 -23.60 -19.01
N ALA A 26 -0.87 -23.75 -17.87
CA ALA A 26 -0.71 -24.89 -16.97
C ALA A 26 -1.51 -26.14 -17.38
N GLY A 27 -2.27 -26.09 -18.48
CA GLY A 27 -3.06 -27.23 -18.99
C GLY A 27 -4.36 -27.52 -18.21
N HIS A 28 -4.78 -26.62 -17.31
CA HIS A 28 -6.03 -26.79 -16.55
C HIS A 28 -7.28 -26.50 -17.38
N ILE A 29 -7.16 -25.68 -18.42
CA ILE A 29 -8.17 -25.43 -19.44
C ILE A 29 -7.46 -25.34 -20.80
N ILE A 30 -7.99 -26.05 -21.80
CA ILE A 30 -7.37 -26.13 -23.13
C ILE A 30 -8.02 -25.07 -24.03
N PRO A 31 -7.25 -24.10 -24.59
CA PRO A 31 -7.79 -23.14 -25.52
C PRO A 31 -8.13 -23.82 -26.86
N THR A 32 -9.24 -23.44 -27.45
CA THR A 32 -9.68 -23.88 -28.79
C THR A 32 -9.03 -23.08 -29.91
N SER A 33 -8.47 -21.90 -29.60
CA SER A 33 -7.68 -21.04 -30.49
C SER A 33 -6.57 -20.35 -29.72
N ALA A 34 -5.39 -20.17 -30.35
CA ALA A 34 -4.23 -19.53 -29.75
C ALA A 34 -4.15 -18.01 -30.02
N ARG A 35 -4.78 -17.52 -31.09
CA ARG A 35 -4.79 -16.08 -31.46
C ARG A 35 -6.06 -15.73 -32.22
N PRO A 36 -7.05 -15.04 -31.63
CA PRO A 36 -7.15 -14.76 -30.18
C PRO A 36 -7.37 -16.03 -29.38
N VAL A 37 -6.97 -16.01 -28.10
CA VAL A 37 -7.17 -17.14 -27.19
C VAL A 37 -8.66 -17.29 -26.88
N MET A 38 -9.24 -18.41 -27.27
CA MET A 38 -10.66 -18.74 -27.06
C MET A 38 -10.79 -20.08 -26.36
N PHE A 39 -11.90 -20.30 -25.67
CA PHE A 39 -12.24 -21.55 -24.99
C PHE A 39 -13.61 -22.03 -25.39
N SER A 40 -13.89 -23.35 -25.32
CA SER A 40 -15.27 -23.81 -25.44
C SER A 40 -16.05 -23.46 -24.15
N GLU A 41 -17.29 -23.01 -24.30
CA GLU A 41 -18.16 -22.68 -23.17
C GLU A 41 -18.32 -23.90 -22.23
N GLU A 42 -18.37 -25.10 -22.78
CA GLU A 42 -18.46 -26.36 -22.05
C GLU A 42 -17.21 -26.60 -21.18
N SER A 43 -16.00 -26.33 -21.69
CA SER A 43 -14.75 -26.45 -20.92
C SER A 43 -14.70 -25.46 -19.77
N VAL A 44 -15.22 -24.23 -19.97
CA VAL A 44 -15.29 -23.19 -18.94
C VAL A 44 -16.26 -23.59 -17.83
N LEU A 45 -17.44 -24.09 -18.18
CA LEU A 45 -18.44 -24.58 -17.21
C LEU A 45 -17.97 -25.84 -16.47
N SER A 46 -17.32 -26.76 -17.18
CA SER A 46 -16.69 -27.95 -16.55
C SER A 46 -15.63 -27.55 -15.53
N LEU A 47 -14.77 -26.57 -15.86
CA LEU A 47 -13.77 -26.06 -14.94
C LEU A 47 -14.42 -25.36 -13.74
N LYS A 48 -15.47 -24.54 -13.97
CA LYS A 48 -16.24 -23.90 -12.89
C LYS A 48 -16.81 -24.92 -11.90
N ASN A 49 -17.36 -26.01 -12.39
CA ASN A 49 -17.92 -27.08 -11.55
C ASN A 49 -16.87 -27.90 -10.79
N LYS A 50 -15.63 -27.96 -11.29
CA LYS A 50 -14.49 -28.59 -10.61
C LYS A 50 -13.89 -27.71 -9.52
N ILE A 51 -14.11 -26.42 -9.56
CA ILE A 51 -13.64 -25.46 -8.56
C ILE A 51 -14.45 -25.67 -7.28
N GLY A 52 -13.78 -26.08 -6.21
CA GLY A 52 -14.42 -26.40 -4.92
C GLY A 52 -14.54 -27.90 -4.62
N THR A 53 -14.16 -28.78 -5.57
CA THR A 53 -14.01 -30.21 -5.32
C THR A 53 -12.56 -30.58 -5.00
N ASP A 54 -12.31 -31.70 -4.33
CA ASP A 54 -10.95 -32.15 -3.93
C ASP A 54 -9.99 -32.35 -5.11
N SER A 55 -10.48 -32.33 -6.34
CA SER A 55 -9.67 -32.44 -7.56
C SER A 55 -9.03 -31.12 -8.03
N PHE A 56 -9.33 -29.96 -7.40
CA PHE A 56 -8.78 -28.66 -7.78
C PHE A 56 -8.32 -27.82 -6.57
N GLU A 57 -7.29 -28.33 -5.86
CA GLU A 57 -6.76 -27.76 -4.61
C GLU A 57 -6.23 -26.31 -4.72
N LYS A 58 -5.83 -25.88 -5.92
CA LYS A 58 -5.17 -24.56 -6.09
C LYS A 58 -6.07 -23.33 -5.85
N LEU A 59 -7.39 -23.50 -5.79
CA LEU A 59 -8.34 -22.43 -5.49
C LEU A 59 -8.89 -22.48 -4.07
N ARG A 60 -8.72 -23.59 -3.36
CA ARG A 60 -9.18 -23.73 -1.98
C ARG A 60 -8.54 -22.69 -1.04
N THR A 61 -7.30 -22.32 -1.28
CA THR A 61 -6.57 -21.26 -0.51
C THR A 61 -6.94 -19.83 -0.88
N ARG A 62 -7.47 -19.58 -2.09
CA ARG A 62 -7.94 -18.23 -2.52
C ARG A 62 -9.46 -18.08 -2.41
N ALA A 63 -10.24 -19.11 -2.65
CA ALA A 63 -11.69 -19.12 -2.46
C ALA A 63 -12.09 -19.00 -0.97
N ASN A 64 -11.27 -19.50 -0.04
CA ASN A 64 -11.50 -19.29 1.39
C ASN A 64 -11.34 -17.83 1.86
N LYS A 65 -10.79 -16.93 1.02
CA LYS A 65 -10.82 -15.47 1.32
C LYS A 65 -12.13 -14.79 0.92
N SER A 66 -12.88 -15.35 -0.04
CA SER A 66 -14.20 -14.85 -0.43
C SER A 66 -15.35 -15.52 0.35
N ALA A 67 -15.08 -16.60 1.07
CA ALA A 67 -16.09 -17.43 1.75
C ALA A 67 -16.03 -17.39 3.28
N SER A 68 -15.22 -16.52 3.90
CA SER A 68 -15.45 -16.22 5.31
C SER A 68 -16.66 -15.30 5.42
N ALA A 69 -17.82 -15.90 5.61
CA ALA A 69 -19.10 -15.24 5.87
C ALA A 69 -19.15 -14.58 7.28
N SER A 70 -18.00 -14.23 7.86
CA SER A 70 -17.96 -13.43 9.08
C SER A 70 -18.32 -12.00 8.71
N SER A 71 -19.37 -11.49 9.33
CA SER A 71 -19.70 -10.07 9.30
C SER A 71 -18.47 -9.29 9.78
N PHE A 72 -18.01 -8.33 8.97
CA PHE A 72 -16.94 -7.44 9.38
C PHE A 72 -17.48 -6.46 10.41
N LEU A 73 -16.98 -6.53 11.62
CA LEU A 73 -17.17 -5.51 12.63
C LEU A 73 -15.79 -4.89 12.92
N PRO A 74 -15.63 -3.56 12.78
CA PRO A 74 -14.37 -2.91 13.12
C PRO A 74 -14.00 -3.16 14.58
N GLU A 75 -12.71 -3.42 14.86
CA GLU A 75 -12.19 -3.73 16.20
C GLU A 75 -12.54 -2.66 17.25
N GLU A 76 -12.68 -1.40 16.85
CA GLU A 76 -13.03 -0.30 17.75
C GLU A 76 -14.44 -0.45 18.38
N TYR A 77 -15.35 -1.21 17.75
CA TYR A 77 -16.67 -1.49 18.26
C TYR A 77 -16.77 -2.83 19.00
N ALA A 78 -15.71 -3.62 19.02
CA ALA A 78 -15.70 -4.89 19.74
C ALA A 78 -15.93 -4.72 21.27
N GLY A 79 -15.60 -3.55 21.81
CA GLY A 79 -15.86 -3.19 23.21
C GLY A 79 -17.32 -2.84 23.52
N ASN A 80 -18.16 -2.56 22.50
CA ASN A 80 -19.61 -2.30 22.65
C ASN A 80 -20.40 -3.54 22.20
N ALA A 81 -20.55 -4.49 23.11
CA ALA A 81 -21.19 -5.78 22.83
C ALA A 81 -22.65 -5.65 22.35
N GLU A 82 -23.36 -4.63 22.85
CA GLU A 82 -24.76 -4.38 22.45
C GLU A 82 -24.85 -3.93 21.00
N LEU A 83 -24.10 -2.88 20.61
CA LEU A 83 -24.03 -2.40 19.24
C LEU A 83 -23.53 -3.48 18.28
N ALA A 84 -22.50 -4.22 18.68
CA ALA A 84 -21.95 -5.33 17.90
C ALA A 84 -23.00 -6.41 17.63
N SER A 85 -23.76 -6.79 18.66
CA SER A 85 -24.84 -7.78 18.54
C SER A 85 -25.98 -7.30 17.63
N GLN A 86 -26.39 -6.05 17.76
CA GLN A 86 -27.45 -5.45 16.92
C GLN A 86 -27.04 -5.44 15.45
N ILE A 87 -25.84 -4.93 15.13
CA ILE A 87 -25.31 -4.92 13.77
C ILE A 87 -25.21 -6.35 13.22
N ALA A 88 -24.71 -7.31 14.02
CA ALA A 88 -24.57 -8.70 13.59
C ALA A 88 -25.95 -9.32 13.27
N ASN A 89 -26.98 -9.05 14.07
CA ASN A 89 -28.33 -9.55 13.83
C ASN A 89 -28.93 -8.99 12.54
N VAL A 90 -28.82 -7.68 12.32
CA VAL A 90 -29.28 -7.03 11.09
C VAL A 90 -28.54 -7.59 9.88
N VAL A 91 -27.21 -7.70 9.94
CA VAL A 91 -26.39 -8.26 8.83
C VAL A 91 -26.73 -9.71 8.54
N ALA A 92 -26.95 -10.54 9.59
CA ALA A 92 -27.35 -11.94 9.42
C ALA A 92 -28.71 -12.03 8.72
N TYR A 93 -29.68 -11.22 9.13
CA TYR A 93 -31.00 -11.17 8.52
C TYR A 93 -30.95 -10.72 7.04
N VAL A 94 -30.23 -9.63 6.76
CA VAL A 94 -30.03 -9.12 5.39
C VAL A 94 -29.43 -10.18 4.46
N LYS A 95 -28.43 -10.93 4.95
CA LYS A 95 -27.79 -12.04 4.19
C LYS A 95 -28.73 -13.22 4.01
N HIS A 96 -29.48 -13.61 5.03
CA HIS A 96 -30.42 -14.73 4.98
C HIS A 96 -31.55 -14.47 3.97
N GLU A 97 -32.13 -13.27 4.02
CA GLU A 97 -33.23 -12.87 3.15
C GLU A 97 -32.77 -12.36 1.77
N HIS A 98 -31.45 -12.28 1.52
CA HIS A 98 -30.86 -11.75 0.28
C HIS A 98 -31.41 -10.34 -0.07
N LEU A 99 -31.47 -9.45 0.93
CA LEU A 99 -31.98 -8.11 0.74
C LEU A 99 -30.97 -7.21 0.04
N GLU A 100 -31.44 -6.28 -0.76
CA GLU A 100 -30.62 -5.26 -1.42
C GLU A 100 -30.09 -4.24 -0.41
N ILE A 101 -28.84 -3.80 -0.59
CA ILE A 101 -28.13 -2.99 0.40
C ILE A 101 -28.77 -1.59 0.55
N GLU A 102 -29.06 -0.92 -0.57
CA GLU A 102 -29.56 0.46 -0.52
C GLU A 102 -30.92 0.60 0.18
N PRO A 103 -31.94 -0.22 -0.11
CA PRO A 103 -33.18 -0.23 0.66
C PRO A 103 -32.98 -0.53 2.15
N VAL A 104 -32.05 -1.42 2.51
CA VAL A 104 -31.72 -1.73 3.90
C VAL A 104 -31.20 -0.50 4.63
N ILE A 105 -30.22 0.20 4.04
CA ILE A 105 -29.61 1.40 4.64
C ILE A 105 -30.62 2.56 4.68
N PHE A 106 -31.43 2.71 3.64
CA PHE A 106 -32.50 3.70 3.62
C PHE A 106 -33.51 3.49 4.77
N LEU A 107 -33.96 2.25 4.99
CA LEU A 107 -34.84 1.93 6.11
C LEU A 107 -34.17 2.15 7.47
N ALA A 108 -32.87 1.84 7.57
CA ALA A 108 -32.12 2.12 8.78
C ALA A 108 -32.07 3.64 9.07
N ALA A 109 -31.92 4.46 8.04
CA ALA A 109 -31.92 5.91 8.17
C ALA A 109 -33.31 6.41 8.64
N LEU A 110 -34.40 5.94 8.03
CA LEU A 110 -35.76 6.28 8.46
C LEU A 110 -36.02 5.89 9.92
N ARG A 111 -35.62 4.67 10.31
CA ARG A 111 -35.79 4.19 11.68
C ARG A 111 -34.99 5.02 12.69
N LEU A 112 -33.75 5.39 12.34
CA LEU A 112 -32.94 6.28 13.15
C LEU A 112 -33.60 7.64 13.36
N LEU A 113 -34.11 8.26 12.29
CA LEU A 113 -34.82 9.54 12.32
C LEU A 113 -36.11 9.48 13.16
N GLU A 114 -36.86 8.38 13.06
CA GLU A 114 -38.05 8.16 13.88
C GLU A 114 -37.71 8.06 15.37
N LEU A 115 -36.70 7.24 15.72
CA LEU A 115 -36.27 7.04 17.11
C LEU A 115 -35.73 8.32 17.74
N GLN A 116 -35.16 9.21 16.94
CA GLN A 116 -34.66 10.52 17.40
C GLN A 116 -35.78 11.61 17.38
N GLY A 117 -36.95 11.26 16.95
CA GLY A 117 -38.10 12.17 16.94
C GLY A 117 -38.13 13.16 15.80
N GLU A 118 -37.26 13.03 14.78
CA GLU A 118 -37.26 13.90 13.60
C GLU A 118 -38.50 13.73 12.71
N VAL A 119 -39.11 12.57 12.80
CA VAL A 119 -40.32 12.23 12.05
C VAL A 119 -41.20 11.28 12.86
N LYS A 120 -42.46 11.30 12.64
CA LYS A 120 -43.43 10.35 13.22
C LYS A 120 -43.99 9.46 12.12
N LYS A 121 -43.89 8.14 12.29
CA LYS A 121 -44.53 7.16 11.42
C LYS A 121 -45.96 6.93 11.88
N ALA A 122 -46.93 6.96 10.96
CA ALA A 122 -48.29 6.51 11.24
C ALA A 122 -48.31 4.99 11.49
N ILE A 123 -49.27 4.48 12.23
CA ILE A 123 -49.42 3.04 12.60
C ILE A 123 -49.65 2.13 11.36
N SER A 124 -49.46 2.60 10.17
CA SER A 124 -49.66 1.91 8.92
C SER A 124 -48.41 1.11 8.49
N SER A 125 -48.63 0.09 7.74
CA SER A 125 -47.88 -1.14 7.57
C SER A 125 -46.61 -1.08 6.73
N ASN A 126 -46.48 -0.20 5.73
CA ASN A 126 -45.33 -0.22 4.80
C ASN A 126 -44.28 0.81 5.20
N PRO A 127 -43.06 0.41 5.59
CA PRO A 127 -42.00 1.35 5.98
C PRO A 127 -41.46 2.19 4.82
N PHE A 128 -41.74 1.83 3.57
CA PHE A 128 -41.41 2.61 2.38
C PHE A 128 -42.48 3.59 1.92
N ASP A 129 -43.64 3.58 2.52
CA ASP A 129 -44.68 4.60 2.23
C ASP A 129 -44.32 5.91 2.93
N LEU A 130 -43.61 6.78 2.22
CA LEU A 130 -43.21 8.09 2.75
C LEU A 130 -44.41 8.97 3.17
N ASN A 131 -45.61 8.73 2.63
CA ASN A 131 -46.83 9.43 3.06
C ASN A 131 -47.28 9.00 4.47
N SER A 132 -46.85 7.84 4.94
CA SER A 132 -47.11 7.38 6.30
C SER A 132 -46.26 8.11 7.34
N TYR A 133 -45.19 8.82 6.93
CA TYR A 133 -44.36 9.63 7.81
C TYR A 133 -44.89 11.06 7.88
N SER A 134 -45.31 11.46 9.06
CA SER A 134 -45.87 12.76 9.32
C SER A 134 -44.99 13.59 10.24
N SER A 135 -45.26 14.87 10.31
CA SER A 135 -44.61 15.76 11.28
C SER A 135 -43.08 15.79 11.20
N TRP A 136 -42.58 15.94 9.99
CA TRP A 136 -41.14 16.21 9.79
C TRP A 136 -40.78 17.51 10.53
N LEU A 137 -39.79 17.43 11.42
CA LEU A 137 -39.34 18.60 12.19
C LEU A 137 -38.53 19.58 11.34
N ARG A 138 -37.76 19.04 10.38
CA ARG A 138 -36.90 19.84 9.50
C ARG A 138 -37.15 19.52 8.03
N GLU A 139 -37.32 20.56 7.22
CA GLU A 139 -37.51 20.41 5.77
C GLU A 139 -36.25 19.85 5.07
N SER A 140 -35.05 20.16 5.56
CA SER A 140 -33.82 19.59 5.02
C SER A 140 -33.72 18.08 5.16
N VAL A 141 -34.15 17.52 6.31
CA VAL A 141 -34.19 16.07 6.53
C VAL A 141 -35.17 15.41 5.56
N LYS A 142 -36.37 15.98 5.44
CA LYS A 142 -37.41 15.54 4.48
C LYS A 142 -36.88 15.58 3.04
N ALA A 143 -36.22 16.66 2.66
CA ALA A 143 -35.66 16.83 1.32
C ALA A 143 -34.62 15.75 1.00
N VAL A 144 -33.66 15.48 1.89
CA VAL A 144 -32.65 14.45 1.71
C VAL A 144 -33.27 13.04 1.60
N ILE A 145 -34.24 12.72 2.44
CA ILE A 145 -34.94 11.42 2.38
C ILE A 145 -35.74 11.29 1.08
N THR A 146 -36.44 12.34 0.65
CA THR A 146 -37.24 12.31 -0.59
C THR A 146 -36.34 12.19 -1.84
N ASP A 147 -35.21 12.93 -1.87
CA ASP A 147 -34.22 12.84 -2.93
C ASP A 147 -33.62 11.41 -3.00
N TRP A 148 -33.25 10.88 -1.85
CA TRP A 148 -32.72 9.53 -1.77
C TRP A 148 -33.73 8.49 -2.25
N TRP A 149 -34.97 8.56 -1.77
CA TRP A 149 -36.05 7.66 -2.20
C TRP A 149 -36.28 7.69 -3.71
N SER A 150 -36.24 8.86 -4.32
CA SER A 150 -36.43 9.01 -5.77
C SER A 150 -35.27 8.46 -6.62
N SER A 151 -34.11 8.17 -6.00
CA SER A 151 -32.87 7.81 -6.69
C SER A 151 -32.69 6.31 -6.93
N PHE A 152 -33.57 5.45 -6.38
CA PHE A 152 -33.47 4.00 -6.60
C PHE A 152 -34.86 3.38 -6.76
N GLU A 153 -34.93 2.32 -7.57
CA GLU A 153 -36.10 1.48 -7.75
C GLU A 153 -35.84 0.09 -7.18
N PHE A 154 -36.78 -0.51 -6.50
CA PHE A 154 -36.66 -1.89 -6.04
C PHE A 154 -38.02 -2.58 -5.95
N SER A 155 -37.99 -3.92 -6.04
CA SER A 155 -39.18 -4.75 -5.88
C SER A 155 -39.44 -5.00 -4.40
N THR A 156 -40.57 -4.50 -3.89
CA THR A 156 -40.93 -4.66 -2.49
C THR A 156 -41.47 -6.06 -2.18
N ASN A 157 -40.85 -6.75 -1.22
CA ASN A 157 -41.49 -7.80 -0.45
C ASN A 157 -41.75 -7.22 0.95
N GLU A 158 -42.93 -6.66 1.16
CA GLU A 158 -43.27 -5.81 2.31
C GLU A 158 -42.99 -6.49 3.67
N ASP A 159 -43.34 -7.78 3.81
CA ASP A 159 -43.21 -8.48 5.09
C ASP A 159 -41.75 -8.59 5.57
N ARG A 160 -40.80 -8.84 4.66
CA ARG A 160 -39.36 -8.95 5.01
C ARG A 160 -38.77 -7.61 5.44
N TYR A 161 -39.14 -6.54 4.78
CA TYR A 161 -38.69 -5.19 5.13
C TYR A 161 -39.39 -4.62 6.38
N ASN A 162 -40.64 -4.99 6.65
CA ASN A 162 -41.31 -4.68 7.90
C ASN A 162 -40.57 -5.29 9.09
N HIS A 163 -40.20 -6.57 9.01
CA HIS A 163 -39.45 -7.23 10.05
C HIS A 163 -38.03 -6.62 10.23
N LEU A 164 -37.35 -6.29 9.12
CA LEU A 164 -36.07 -5.58 9.16
C LEU A 164 -36.21 -4.24 9.91
N TYR A 165 -37.25 -3.45 9.61
CA TYR A 165 -37.48 -2.15 10.23
C TYR A 165 -37.62 -2.24 11.76
N GLU A 166 -38.32 -3.27 12.22
CA GLU A 166 -38.48 -3.55 13.66
C GLU A 166 -37.17 -4.04 14.32
N LEU A 167 -36.38 -4.80 13.56
CA LEU A 167 -35.06 -5.34 14.03
C LEU A 167 -34.04 -4.22 14.22
N ILE A 168 -34.13 -3.12 13.48
CA ILE A 168 -33.24 -1.98 13.58
C ILE A 168 -33.54 -1.19 14.86
N SER A 169 -32.60 -1.29 15.80
CA SER A 169 -32.69 -0.59 17.10
C SER A 169 -31.35 0.05 17.42
N PRO A 170 -31.00 1.19 16.81
CA PRO A 170 -29.72 1.85 17.03
C PRO A 170 -29.56 2.26 18.49
N SER A 171 -28.62 1.64 19.19
CA SER A 171 -28.20 2.04 20.52
C SER A 171 -26.81 2.67 20.45
N GLY A 172 -26.75 3.98 20.64
CA GLY A 172 -25.55 4.75 20.94
C GLY A 172 -24.37 4.63 19.95
N GLY A 173 -24.18 5.63 19.14
CA GLY A 173 -23.02 5.81 18.29
C GLY A 173 -23.26 6.84 17.20
N ASP A 174 -22.30 7.74 17.01
CA ASP A 174 -22.42 8.86 16.06
C ASP A 174 -22.46 8.42 14.58
N ASP A 175 -22.12 7.15 14.24
CA ASP A 175 -22.03 6.63 12.87
C ASP A 175 -22.64 5.22 12.74
N TYR A 176 -23.84 5.01 13.28
CA TYR A 176 -24.53 3.71 13.16
C TYR A 176 -24.74 3.29 11.70
N LEU A 177 -25.16 4.22 10.84
CA LEU A 177 -25.45 3.94 9.43
C LEU A 177 -24.17 3.54 8.66
N GLY A 178 -23.08 4.24 8.88
CA GLY A 178 -21.79 3.92 8.26
C GLY A 178 -21.27 2.57 8.74
N LEU A 179 -21.39 2.25 10.03
CA LEU A 179 -21.01 0.96 10.58
C LEU A 179 -21.84 -0.19 9.98
N LEU A 180 -23.18 -0.02 9.91
CA LEU A 180 -24.07 -1.00 9.30
C LEU A 180 -23.72 -1.22 7.82
N TYR A 181 -23.56 -0.13 7.07
CA TYR A 181 -23.19 -0.18 5.65
C TYR A 181 -21.91 -0.96 5.43
N GLN A 182 -20.85 -0.63 6.18
CA GLN A 182 -19.56 -1.33 6.10
C GLN A 182 -19.65 -2.80 6.52
N SER A 183 -20.54 -3.15 7.44
CA SER A 183 -20.67 -4.52 7.95
C SER A 183 -21.43 -5.45 7.02
N ILE A 184 -22.26 -4.90 6.12
CA ILE A 184 -22.98 -5.68 5.10
C ILE A 184 -22.04 -6.15 4.00
N PHE A 185 -21.03 -5.34 3.63
CA PHE A 185 -20.07 -5.71 2.60
C PHE A 185 -19.16 -6.85 3.03
N SER A 186 -18.92 -7.80 2.13
CA SER A 186 -17.90 -8.83 2.32
C SER A 186 -16.48 -8.24 2.14
N GLU A 187 -15.47 -8.82 2.81
CA GLU A 187 -14.06 -8.40 2.67
C GLU A 187 -13.57 -8.40 1.19
N GLY A 188 -14.13 -9.27 0.34
CA GLY A 188 -13.77 -9.35 -1.07
C GLY A 188 -14.15 -8.10 -1.87
N ASN A 189 -15.36 -7.58 -1.66
CA ASN A 189 -15.87 -6.41 -2.38
C ASN A 189 -15.15 -5.11 -1.96
N LYS A 190 -14.74 -5.01 -0.69
CA LYS A 190 -13.95 -3.86 -0.18
C LYS A 190 -12.59 -3.74 -0.87
N SER A 191 -11.93 -4.87 -1.09
CA SER A 191 -10.62 -4.91 -1.75
C SER A 191 -10.67 -4.49 -3.23
N GLU A 192 -11.79 -4.70 -3.92
CA GLU A 192 -11.95 -4.31 -5.33
C GLU A 192 -12.19 -2.81 -5.51
N GLN A 193 -12.80 -2.16 -4.53
CA GLN A 193 -13.08 -0.72 -4.56
C GLN A 193 -11.96 0.12 -3.93
N GLY A 194 -10.99 -0.50 -3.23
CA GLY A 194 -9.93 0.21 -2.51
C GLY A 194 -10.43 1.04 -1.32
N SER A 195 -11.70 0.84 -0.93
CA SER A 195 -12.37 1.57 0.15
C SER A 195 -12.24 0.80 1.46
N TYR A 196 -11.55 1.36 2.43
CA TYR A 196 -11.36 0.78 3.76
C TYR A 196 -11.97 1.68 4.82
N TYR A 197 -12.69 1.06 5.77
CA TYR A 197 -13.17 1.76 6.95
C TYR A 197 -12.00 2.33 7.75
N THR A 198 -12.04 3.63 8.02
CA THR A 198 -10.99 4.30 8.80
C THR A 198 -11.36 4.27 10.28
N PRO A 199 -10.57 3.63 11.16
CA PRO A 199 -10.82 3.63 12.60
C PRO A 199 -10.88 5.05 13.18
N SER A 200 -11.79 5.28 14.14
CA SER A 200 -12.00 6.61 14.76
C SER A 200 -10.71 7.19 15.32
N ARG A 201 -9.88 6.35 15.95
CA ARG A 201 -8.58 6.76 16.49
C ARG A 201 -7.65 7.38 15.45
N LEU A 202 -7.67 6.88 14.19
CA LEU A 202 -6.85 7.43 13.11
C LEU A 202 -7.41 8.76 12.61
N VAL A 203 -8.74 8.89 12.56
CA VAL A 203 -9.40 10.16 12.21
C VAL A 203 -9.10 11.22 13.25
N GLU A 204 -9.28 10.90 14.54
CA GLU A 204 -8.98 11.79 15.67
C GLU A 204 -7.51 12.20 15.68
N ASP A 205 -6.61 11.24 15.47
CA ASP A 205 -5.17 11.50 15.36
C ASP A 205 -4.87 12.46 14.21
N SER A 206 -5.40 12.23 13.00
CA SER A 206 -5.25 13.12 11.84
C SER A 206 -5.75 14.54 12.15
N LEU A 207 -6.95 14.66 12.69
CA LEU A 207 -7.54 15.95 13.02
C LEU A 207 -6.78 16.66 14.15
N SER A 208 -6.18 15.92 15.10
CA SER A 208 -5.42 16.47 16.22
C SER A 208 -4.17 17.23 15.77
N HIS A 209 -3.62 16.90 14.62
CA HIS A 209 -2.42 17.53 14.05
C HIS A 209 -2.73 18.75 13.18
N ILE A 210 -3.99 19.01 12.89
CA ILE A 210 -4.43 20.26 12.26
C ILE A 210 -4.55 21.32 13.35
N SER A 211 -3.55 22.16 13.46
CA SER A 211 -3.47 23.25 14.46
C SER A 211 -3.95 24.58 13.90
N GLY A 212 -4.40 25.48 14.78
CA GLY A 212 -4.90 26.82 14.43
C GLY A 212 -6.42 26.87 14.27
N SER A 213 -6.94 28.03 13.89
CA SER A 213 -8.37 28.20 13.62
C SER A 213 -8.72 27.58 12.26
N VAL A 214 -9.74 26.76 12.25
CA VAL A 214 -10.31 26.14 11.04
C VAL A 214 -11.71 26.69 10.86
N GLY A 215 -11.94 27.43 9.79
CA GLY A 215 -13.25 27.97 9.42
C GLY A 215 -13.98 27.12 8.40
N THR A 216 -13.22 26.42 7.51
CA THR A 216 -13.76 25.55 6.47
C THR A 216 -13.03 24.22 6.45
N PHE A 217 -13.77 23.13 6.34
CA PHE A 217 -13.23 21.75 6.30
C PHE A 217 -13.75 20.98 5.10
N LEU A 218 -12.89 20.20 4.47
CA LEU A 218 -13.22 19.31 3.37
C LEU A 218 -12.65 17.91 3.57
N ASP A 219 -13.45 16.88 3.28
CA ASP A 219 -13.00 15.53 2.98
C ASP A 219 -13.33 15.19 1.51
N PRO A 220 -12.33 15.08 0.61
CA PRO A 220 -12.56 14.88 -0.81
C PRO A 220 -12.94 13.43 -1.20
N CYS A 221 -12.96 12.48 -0.25
CA CYS A 221 -13.41 11.09 -0.41
C CYS A 221 -14.02 10.61 0.91
N CYS A 222 -15.12 11.27 1.30
CA CYS A 222 -15.66 11.27 2.66
C CYS A 222 -16.35 9.96 3.09
N GLY A 223 -16.71 9.07 2.17
CA GLY A 223 -17.49 7.88 2.49
C GLY A 223 -18.75 8.23 3.27
N SER A 224 -19.01 7.55 4.39
CA SER A 224 -20.14 7.80 5.29
C SER A 224 -20.00 9.08 6.16
N GLY A 225 -18.94 9.87 5.97
CA GLY A 225 -18.76 11.18 6.59
C GLY A 225 -18.01 11.18 7.93
N LYS A 226 -17.29 10.14 8.29
CA LYS A 226 -16.63 10.05 9.60
C LYS A 226 -15.67 11.20 9.90
N TYR A 227 -14.84 11.61 8.93
CA TYR A 227 -13.98 12.80 9.07
C TYR A 227 -14.82 14.08 9.23
N LEU A 228 -15.94 14.20 8.50
CA LEU A 228 -16.83 15.36 8.57
C LEU A 228 -17.42 15.53 9.98
N LEU A 229 -17.93 14.42 10.58
CA LEU A 229 -18.53 14.41 11.91
C LEU A 229 -17.52 14.79 13.00
N LEU A 230 -16.34 14.17 12.96
CA LEU A 230 -15.31 14.42 13.98
C LEU A 230 -14.67 15.80 13.81
N ALA A 231 -14.51 16.31 12.58
CA ALA A 231 -14.05 17.67 12.31
C ALA A 231 -15.07 18.72 12.79
N ALA A 232 -16.37 18.50 12.55
CA ALA A 232 -17.45 19.35 13.05
C ALA A 232 -17.32 19.59 14.56
N LYS A 233 -17.17 18.50 15.34
CA LYS A 233 -17.01 18.55 16.79
C LYS A 233 -15.69 19.18 17.21
N ARG A 234 -14.58 18.77 16.61
CA ARG A 234 -13.25 19.21 17.00
C ARG A 234 -13.01 20.68 16.78
N PHE A 235 -13.45 21.20 15.63
CA PHE A 235 -13.20 22.59 15.23
C PHE A 235 -14.41 23.51 15.50
N ALA A 236 -15.49 22.97 16.09
CA ALA A 236 -16.75 23.68 16.34
C ALA A 236 -17.27 24.37 15.06
N LEU A 237 -17.27 23.64 13.95
CA LEU A 237 -17.65 24.19 12.65
C LEU A 237 -19.14 24.40 12.53
N SER A 238 -19.51 25.43 11.78
CA SER A 238 -20.87 25.60 11.26
C SER A 238 -21.10 24.60 10.13
N PRO A 239 -22.28 23.97 10.02
CA PRO A 239 -22.54 22.93 9.03
C PRO A 239 -22.35 23.40 7.58
N GLU A 240 -22.55 24.70 7.30
CA GLU A 240 -22.37 25.31 6.00
C GLU A 240 -20.89 25.33 5.54
N ASN A 241 -19.96 25.17 6.48
CA ASN A 241 -18.53 25.20 6.27
C ASN A 241 -17.88 23.80 6.20
N ILE A 242 -18.70 22.76 6.14
CA ILE A 242 -18.25 21.37 6.08
C ILE A 242 -18.60 20.82 4.70
N PHE A 243 -17.56 20.38 3.97
CA PHE A 243 -17.68 19.89 2.61
C PHE A 243 -17.23 18.43 2.52
N GLY A 244 -17.96 17.63 1.74
CA GLY A 244 -17.62 16.23 1.50
C GLY A 244 -17.93 15.79 0.08
N PHE A 245 -17.04 15.00 -0.52
CA PHE A 245 -17.22 14.41 -1.85
C PHE A 245 -16.99 12.92 -1.78
N ASP A 246 -17.79 12.14 -2.50
CA ASP A 246 -17.54 10.72 -2.76
C ASP A 246 -18.30 10.29 -4.02
N CYS A 247 -17.84 9.24 -4.69
CA CYS A 247 -18.54 8.66 -5.83
C CYS A 247 -19.59 7.60 -5.43
N ASP A 248 -19.62 7.20 -4.15
CA ASP A 248 -20.57 6.23 -3.61
C ASP A 248 -21.83 6.95 -3.12
N ARG A 249 -22.92 6.83 -3.89
CA ARG A 249 -24.20 7.47 -3.59
C ARG A 249 -24.77 7.07 -2.23
N ILE A 250 -24.67 5.79 -1.86
CA ILE A 250 -25.19 5.32 -0.58
C ILE A 250 -24.41 5.95 0.57
N ALA A 251 -23.07 5.94 0.47
CA ALA A 251 -22.20 6.56 1.46
C ALA A 251 -22.49 8.07 1.60
N ILE A 252 -22.69 8.79 0.50
CA ILE A 252 -23.05 10.22 0.51
C ILE A 252 -24.38 10.47 1.23
N ASN A 253 -25.40 9.66 0.98
CA ASN A 253 -26.68 9.81 1.67
C ASN A 253 -26.56 9.52 3.16
N ILE A 254 -25.74 8.53 3.55
CA ILE A 254 -25.39 8.29 4.96
C ILE A 254 -24.71 9.53 5.55
N ALA A 255 -23.71 10.10 4.88
CA ALA A 255 -22.99 11.28 5.36
C ALA A 255 -23.89 12.49 5.53
N ARG A 256 -24.84 12.72 4.60
CA ARG A 256 -25.85 13.78 4.71
C ARG A 256 -26.73 13.60 5.95
N ILE A 257 -27.27 12.39 6.16
CA ILE A 257 -28.11 12.09 7.34
C ILE A 257 -27.29 12.23 8.62
N ASN A 258 -26.08 11.69 8.68
CA ASN A 258 -25.22 11.79 9.85
C ASN A 258 -24.90 13.24 10.22
N LEU A 259 -24.65 14.12 9.24
CA LEU A 259 -24.46 15.55 9.49
C LEU A 259 -25.73 16.22 10.02
N LEU A 260 -26.89 15.96 9.41
CA LEU A 260 -28.18 16.48 9.90
C LEU A 260 -28.45 16.04 11.33
N MET A 261 -28.09 14.79 11.69
CA MET A 261 -28.23 14.26 13.05
C MET A 261 -27.20 14.83 14.03
N THR A 262 -26.06 15.31 13.54
CA THR A 262 -25.06 16.00 14.38
C THR A 262 -25.49 17.42 14.75
N PHE A 263 -26.25 18.09 13.87
CA PHE A 263 -26.72 19.47 14.05
C PHE A 263 -28.26 19.52 14.17
N VAL A 264 -28.80 18.84 15.18
CA VAL A 264 -30.23 18.69 15.38
C VAL A 264 -31.00 20.01 15.53
N ASP A 265 -30.36 21.05 16.06
CA ASP A 265 -30.95 22.36 16.30
C ASP A 265 -30.91 23.29 15.07
N ARG A 266 -30.45 22.77 13.90
CA ARG A 266 -30.34 23.56 12.67
C ARG A 266 -31.04 22.90 11.49
N ASP A 267 -31.66 23.72 10.66
CA ASP A 267 -32.19 23.29 9.36
C ASP A 267 -31.28 23.83 8.26
N PHE A 268 -30.58 22.94 7.54
CA PHE A 268 -29.56 23.29 6.53
C PHE A 268 -29.44 22.20 5.47
N SER A 269 -28.96 22.53 4.28
CA SER A 269 -28.60 21.56 3.25
C SER A 269 -27.12 21.15 3.41
N PRO A 270 -26.80 19.86 3.65
CA PRO A 270 -25.42 19.41 3.76
C PRO A 270 -24.62 19.60 2.46
N ASN A 271 -23.44 20.23 2.54
CA ASN A 271 -22.53 20.39 1.40
C ASN A 271 -21.75 19.08 1.11
N VAL A 272 -22.50 18.01 0.87
CA VAL A 272 -21.98 16.65 0.63
C VAL A 272 -22.52 16.16 -0.71
N PHE A 273 -21.61 15.94 -1.67
CA PHE A 273 -21.96 15.75 -3.08
C PHE A 273 -21.48 14.40 -3.60
N CYS A 274 -22.39 13.70 -4.31
CA CYS A 274 -22.07 12.46 -5.01
C CYS A 274 -21.36 12.77 -6.33
N MET A 275 -20.03 12.71 -6.35
CA MET A 275 -19.25 13.04 -7.53
C MET A 275 -17.86 12.36 -7.49
N ASP A 276 -17.32 12.07 -8.66
CA ASP A 276 -15.90 11.74 -8.79
C ASP A 276 -15.09 13.03 -8.81
N SER A 277 -14.53 13.39 -7.65
CA SER A 277 -13.74 14.61 -7.50
C SER A 277 -12.46 14.65 -8.34
N LEU A 278 -12.00 13.52 -8.90
CA LEU A 278 -10.85 13.45 -9.80
C LEU A 278 -11.23 13.57 -11.30
N SER A 279 -12.49 13.45 -11.67
CA SER A 279 -12.94 13.49 -13.05
C SER A 279 -12.57 14.78 -13.78
N GLU A 280 -12.53 15.89 -13.09
CA GLU A 280 -12.16 17.21 -13.62
C GLU A 280 -10.67 17.29 -14.02
N LEU A 281 -9.79 16.64 -13.25
CA LEU A 281 -8.40 16.52 -13.60
C LEU A 281 -8.21 15.70 -14.90
N ALA A 282 -9.14 14.78 -15.15
CA ALA A 282 -9.11 13.91 -16.33
C ALA A 282 -9.64 14.57 -17.61
N THR A 283 -10.63 15.45 -17.50
CA THR A 283 -11.31 16.06 -18.69
C THR A 283 -10.78 17.43 -19.07
N GLY A 284 -10.06 18.12 -18.17
CA GLY A 284 -9.58 19.48 -18.42
C GLY A 284 -10.71 20.53 -18.52
N GLU A 285 -11.93 20.18 -18.13
CA GLU A 285 -13.07 21.09 -18.15
C GLU A 285 -12.91 22.20 -17.12
N MET A 286 -13.03 23.44 -17.57
CA MET A 286 -12.80 24.65 -16.78
C MET A 286 -13.99 25.06 -15.90
N PHE A 287 -15.13 24.35 -16.02
CA PHE A 287 -16.36 24.63 -15.29
C PHE A 287 -16.80 23.43 -14.45
N CYS A 288 -16.19 23.31 -13.26
CA CYS A 288 -16.65 22.34 -12.31
C CYS A 288 -17.30 22.99 -11.10
N GLU A 289 -18.27 22.26 -10.53
CA GLU A 289 -19.01 22.66 -9.34
C GLU A 289 -18.12 22.92 -8.11
N THR A 290 -16.85 22.45 -8.11
CA THR A 290 -15.89 22.65 -7.01
C THR A 290 -14.87 23.78 -7.24
N ASN A 291 -14.89 24.43 -8.39
CA ASN A 291 -13.89 25.50 -8.70
C ASN A 291 -13.95 26.68 -7.74
N TYR A 292 -15.11 26.95 -7.14
CA TYR A 292 -15.25 28.02 -6.13
C TYR A 292 -14.52 27.69 -4.81
N LEU A 293 -14.15 26.44 -4.57
CA LEU A 293 -13.40 26.02 -3.39
C LEU A 293 -11.88 26.14 -3.57
N ILE A 294 -11.39 26.40 -4.79
CA ILE A 294 -9.96 26.51 -5.05
C ILE A 294 -9.37 27.65 -4.21
N GLY A 295 -8.41 27.30 -3.36
CA GLY A 295 -7.75 28.27 -2.49
C GLY A 295 -8.61 28.81 -1.35
N GLN A 296 -9.72 28.14 -0.98
CA GLN A 296 -10.66 28.60 0.04
C GLN A 296 -10.68 27.72 1.30
N ILE A 297 -10.19 26.47 1.22
CA ILE A 297 -10.31 25.50 2.31
C ILE A 297 -9.20 25.70 3.35
N ASP A 298 -9.58 25.80 4.62
CA ASP A 298 -8.65 25.90 5.75
C ASP A 298 -7.99 24.56 6.09
N ALA A 299 -8.79 23.49 6.10
CA ALA A 299 -8.34 22.18 6.51
C ALA A 299 -8.92 21.07 5.65
N ILE A 300 -8.07 20.11 5.29
CA ILE A 300 -8.45 18.88 4.58
C ILE A 300 -7.89 17.69 5.36
N ALA A 301 -8.74 16.69 5.64
CA ALA A 301 -8.27 15.42 6.18
C ALA A 301 -9.04 14.26 5.56
N THR A 302 -8.33 13.20 5.19
CA THR A 302 -8.93 12.06 4.51
C THR A 302 -8.04 10.82 4.54
N ASN A 303 -8.65 9.67 4.26
CA ASN A 303 -7.99 8.44 3.85
C ASN A 303 -8.40 8.14 2.40
N PRO A 304 -7.68 8.62 1.39
CA PRO A 304 -8.06 8.45 0.00
C PRO A 304 -7.94 7.00 -0.45
N PRO A 305 -8.67 6.57 -1.49
CA PRO A 305 -8.50 5.24 -2.07
C PRO A 305 -7.08 5.04 -2.63
N TRP A 306 -6.57 3.78 -2.53
CA TRP A 306 -5.23 3.42 -3.00
C TRP A 306 -5.30 2.61 -4.28
N GLY A 307 -4.24 2.72 -5.10
CA GLY A 307 -4.11 2.03 -6.38
C GLY A 307 -4.37 2.92 -7.58
N ALA A 308 -4.34 2.30 -8.76
CA ALA A 308 -4.48 3.04 -10.00
C ALA A 308 -5.91 3.57 -10.21
N TYR A 309 -6.03 4.81 -10.64
CA TYR A 309 -7.31 5.42 -11.00
C TYR A 309 -7.94 4.71 -12.20
N LYS A 310 -9.15 4.17 -12.00
CA LYS A 310 -9.79 3.25 -12.97
C LYS A 310 -10.49 3.95 -14.13
N ASN A 311 -10.91 5.21 -13.96
CA ASN A 311 -11.72 5.93 -14.96
C ASN A 311 -10.89 6.58 -16.08
N SER A 312 -9.55 6.51 -16.05
CA SER A 312 -8.72 7.06 -17.11
C SER A 312 -8.60 6.08 -18.28
N THR A 313 -9.13 6.45 -19.44
CA THR A 313 -8.94 5.71 -20.70
C THR A 313 -7.53 5.88 -21.28
N SER A 314 -6.79 6.91 -20.85
CA SER A 314 -5.36 7.09 -21.16
C SER A 314 -4.65 7.92 -20.09
N LYS A 315 -3.39 7.56 -19.77
CA LYS A 315 -2.52 8.31 -18.84
C LYS A 315 -2.23 9.75 -19.26
N SER A 316 -2.54 10.12 -20.50
CA SER A 316 -2.31 11.46 -21.07
C SER A 316 -3.41 12.47 -20.78
N GLN A 317 -4.50 12.08 -20.10
CA GLN A 317 -5.67 12.93 -19.87
C GLN A 317 -5.64 13.74 -18.57
N PHE A 318 -4.66 13.51 -17.69
CA PHE A 318 -4.54 14.33 -16.48
C PHE A 318 -3.94 15.70 -16.81
N SER A 319 -4.68 16.77 -16.54
CA SER A 319 -4.23 18.16 -16.73
C SER A 319 -3.23 18.60 -15.64
N GLY A 320 -3.12 17.84 -14.53
CA GLY A 320 -2.21 18.09 -13.43
C GLY A 320 -0.75 17.67 -13.69
N ASN A 321 0.12 17.92 -12.71
CA ASN A 321 1.54 17.58 -12.76
C ASN A 321 1.79 16.11 -12.42
N VAL A 322 0.87 15.44 -11.67
CA VAL A 322 0.95 14.02 -11.35
C VAL A 322 0.64 13.19 -12.59
N LYS A 323 1.60 12.38 -13.02
CA LYS A 323 1.54 11.51 -14.21
C LYS A 323 1.47 10.03 -13.87
N SER A 324 1.69 9.67 -12.60
CA SER A 324 1.69 8.28 -12.13
C SER A 324 0.33 7.58 -12.30
N GLY A 325 -0.76 8.35 -12.28
CA GLY A 325 -2.14 7.81 -12.29
C GLY A 325 -2.50 7.07 -11.01
N GLU A 326 -1.73 7.26 -9.94
CA GLU A 326 -2.01 6.70 -8.62
C GLU A 326 -3.06 7.56 -7.91
N THR A 327 -4.17 6.95 -7.48
CA THR A 327 -5.35 7.65 -6.97
C THR A 327 -5.01 8.61 -5.82
N PHE A 328 -4.30 8.15 -4.80
CA PHE A 328 -3.95 9.02 -3.67
C PHE A 328 -3.04 10.19 -4.05
N SER A 329 -2.18 10.03 -5.07
CA SER A 329 -1.32 11.12 -5.55
C SER A 329 -2.14 12.21 -6.22
N LEU A 330 -3.17 11.84 -6.99
CA LEU A 330 -4.11 12.77 -7.62
C LEU A 330 -4.93 13.52 -6.56
N PHE A 331 -5.42 12.81 -5.53
CA PHE A 331 -6.12 13.44 -4.41
C PHE A 331 -5.25 14.44 -3.64
N LEU A 332 -3.96 14.11 -3.43
CA LEU A 332 -3.00 15.03 -2.80
C LEU A 332 -2.81 16.30 -3.62
N GLU A 333 -2.54 16.18 -4.94
CA GLU A 333 -2.38 17.35 -5.82
C GLU A 333 -3.64 18.22 -5.80
N LYS A 334 -4.83 17.62 -5.97
CA LYS A 334 -6.09 18.37 -5.90
C LYS A 334 -6.29 19.05 -4.56
N SER A 335 -6.04 18.36 -3.46
CA SER A 335 -6.22 18.90 -2.11
C SER A 335 -5.27 20.06 -1.83
N ILE A 336 -4.01 19.98 -2.26
CA ILE A 336 -3.07 21.09 -2.16
C ILE A 336 -3.62 22.32 -2.93
N ASN A 337 -4.22 22.14 -4.09
CA ASN A 337 -4.81 23.24 -4.88
C ASN A 337 -6.03 23.85 -4.19
N LEU A 338 -6.90 23.05 -3.56
CA LEU A 338 -8.09 23.50 -2.85
C LEU A 338 -7.77 24.27 -1.55
N LEU A 339 -6.65 23.95 -0.88
CA LEU A 339 -6.22 24.65 0.32
C LEU A 339 -5.95 26.13 0.04
N ARG A 340 -6.35 27.01 0.97
CA ARG A 340 -5.85 28.38 1.00
C ARG A 340 -4.38 28.45 1.39
N LYS A 341 -3.72 29.58 1.19
CA LYS A 341 -2.37 29.81 1.71
C LYS A 341 -2.36 29.67 3.24
N GLY A 342 -1.47 28.83 3.77
CA GLY A 342 -1.40 28.49 5.19
C GLY A 342 -2.45 27.48 5.64
N GLY A 343 -3.32 27.00 4.75
CA GLY A 343 -4.23 25.88 5.00
C GLY A 343 -3.47 24.58 5.21
N LYS A 344 -4.06 23.64 5.91
CA LYS A 344 -3.42 22.38 6.34
C LYS A 344 -4.15 21.16 5.85
N LEU A 345 -3.39 20.11 5.59
CA LEU A 345 -3.98 18.80 5.31
C LEU A 345 -3.33 17.68 6.14
N SER A 346 -4.10 16.64 6.39
CA SER A 346 -3.66 15.40 7.03
C SER A 346 -4.21 14.18 6.28
N PHE A 347 -3.32 13.41 5.69
CA PHE A 347 -3.66 12.26 4.86
C PHE A 347 -3.12 10.95 5.44
N ILE A 348 -3.96 9.91 5.42
CA ILE A 348 -3.51 8.54 5.67
C ILE A 348 -3.14 7.90 4.34
N LEU A 349 -1.88 7.49 4.19
CA LEU A 349 -1.31 7.06 2.91
C LEU A 349 -0.52 5.76 3.07
N PRO A 350 -0.37 4.95 2.01
CA PRO A 350 0.56 3.83 2.03
C PRO A 350 2.02 4.33 2.18
N GLU A 351 2.81 3.64 2.99
CA GLU A 351 4.23 3.98 3.22
C GLU A 351 5.05 4.02 1.92
N SER A 352 4.58 3.37 0.86
CA SER A 352 5.19 3.35 -0.47
C SER A 352 5.42 4.75 -1.05
N ILE A 353 4.60 5.75 -0.67
CA ILE A 353 4.78 7.15 -1.11
C ILE A 353 6.16 7.69 -0.75
N LEU A 354 6.77 7.23 0.33
CA LEU A 354 8.06 7.74 0.80
C LEU A 354 9.21 7.41 -0.17
N LYS A 355 9.19 6.23 -0.81
CA LYS A 355 10.37 5.70 -1.50
C LYS A 355 10.14 5.23 -2.93
N ILE A 356 8.95 4.75 -3.31
CA ILE A 356 8.75 4.16 -4.64
C ILE A 356 8.83 5.23 -5.73
N ARG A 357 9.62 4.94 -6.77
CA ARG A 357 9.92 5.88 -7.86
C ARG A 357 8.70 6.41 -8.61
N VAL A 358 7.64 5.61 -8.73
CA VAL A 358 6.41 6.03 -9.42
C VAL A 358 5.74 7.24 -8.76
N HIS A 359 5.98 7.49 -7.46
CA HIS A 359 5.44 8.62 -6.72
C HIS A 359 6.39 9.83 -6.66
N ALA A 360 7.42 9.89 -7.53
CA ALA A 360 8.37 11.01 -7.54
C ALA A 360 7.70 12.34 -7.87
N ASP A 361 6.74 12.34 -8.79
CA ASP A 361 5.97 13.52 -9.21
C ASP A 361 5.21 14.18 -8.06
N ILE A 362 4.45 13.41 -7.28
CA ILE A 362 3.73 13.98 -6.14
C ILE A 362 4.67 14.42 -5.01
N ARG A 363 5.79 13.73 -4.79
CA ARG A 363 6.80 14.17 -3.82
C ARG A 363 7.44 15.49 -4.22
N GLU A 364 7.70 15.71 -5.51
CA GLU A 364 8.20 16.97 -6.03
C GLU A 364 7.24 18.12 -5.75
N ILE A 365 5.93 17.92 -5.99
CA ILE A 365 4.88 18.91 -5.68
C ILE A 365 4.88 19.22 -4.18
N ILE A 366 4.87 18.20 -3.33
CA ILE A 366 4.90 18.39 -1.87
C ILE A 366 6.11 19.21 -1.44
N LEU A 367 7.29 18.93 -1.97
CA LEU A 367 8.52 19.64 -1.61
C LEU A 367 8.57 21.09 -2.11
N ASN A 368 7.91 21.38 -3.23
CA ASN A 368 7.93 22.71 -3.84
C ASN A 368 6.83 23.61 -3.32
N ASP A 369 5.66 23.08 -2.99
CA ASP A 369 4.46 23.88 -2.71
C ASP A 369 4.04 23.87 -1.24
N THR A 370 4.62 22.96 -0.42
CA THR A 370 4.17 22.78 0.96
C THR A 370 5.32 22.63 1.96
N LYS A 371 5.03 22.99 3.20
CA LYS A 371 5.81 22.55 4.36
C LYS A 371 5.30 21.20 4.83
N ILE A 372 6.20 20.24 4.95
CA ILE A 372 5.93 18.99 5.65
C ILE A 372 5.96 19.31 7.14
N LEU A 373 4.80 19.21 7.80
CA LEU A 373 4.70 19.42 9.24
C LEU A 373 5.11 18.16 9.98
N ASN A 374 4.56 16.99 9.53
CA ASN A 374 4.86 15.71 10.14
C ASN A 374 4.74 14.55 9.14
N ILE A 375 5.55 13.53 9.34
CA ILE A 375 5.43 12.20 8.73
C ILE A 375 5.41 11.18 9.86
N ALA A 376 4.26 10.61 10.19
CA ALA A 376 4.13 9.60 11.21
C ALA A 376 4.06 8.20 10.59
N LEU A 377 4.99 7.31 10.94
CA LEU A 377 4.98 5.91 10.50
C LEU A 377 4.07 5.11 11.44
N LEU A 378 2.89 4.76 10.95
CA LEU A 378 1.83 4.12 11.75
C LEU A 378 1.88 2.59 11.69
N GLY A 379 2.64 2.01 10.76
CA GLY A 379 2.65 0.57 10.54
C GLY A 379 1.34 0.06 9.94
N ARG A 380 0.94 -1.16 10.27
CA ARG A 380 -0.30 -1.77 9.78
C ARG A 380 -1.49 -1.32 10.62
N GLN A 381 -2.46 -0.69 10.01
CA GLN A 381 -3.61 -0.09 10.69
C GLN A 381 -4.97 -0.68 10.26
N PHE A 382 -5.03 -1.38 9.13
CA PHE A 382 -6.27 -1.89 8.57
C PHE A 382 -6.30 -3.42 8.60
N THR A 383 -7.39 -4.00 9.09
CA THR A 383 -7.60 -5.45 9.11
C THR A 383 -7.62 -5.99 7.68
N GLY A 384 -6.89 -7.08 7.43
CA GLY A 384 -6.79 -7.69 6.09
C GLY A 384 -5.84 -6.97 5.11
N VAL A 385 -5.27 -5.81 5.47
CA VAL A 385 -4.32 -5.06 4.65
C VAL A 385 -2.91 -5.21 5.19
N PHE A 386 -2.01 -5.76 4.37
CA PHE A 386 -0.61 -5.96 4.76
C PHE A 386 0.28 -4.73 4.54
N THR A 387 -0.21 -3.73 3.82
CA THR A 387 0.53 -2.50 3.51
C THR A 387 0.63 -1.61 4.76
N PRO A 388 1.84 -1.26 5.21
CA PRO A 388 2.02 -0.28 6.26
C PRO A 388 1.63 1.11 5.76
N VAL A 389 1.15 1.94 6.67
CA VAL A 389 0.67 3.28 6.37
C VAL A 389 1.42 4.35 7.15
N ILE A 390 1.35 5.56 6.62
CA ILE A 390 1.82 6.78 7.26
C ILE A 390 0.65 7.76 7.42
N ARG A 391 0.78 8.70 8.35
CA ARG A 391 0.06 9.96 8.32
C ARG A 391 1.02 11.04 7.81
N LEU A 392 0.58 11.81 6.82
CA LEU A 392 1.31 12.92 6.23
C LEU A 392 0.56 14.22 6.50
N ASP A 393 1.18 15.10 7.28
CA ASP A 393 0.63 16.40 7.65
C ASP A 393 1.39 17.51 6.92
N LEU A 394 0.68 18.32 6.12
CA LEU A 394 1.24 19.39 5.29
C LEU A 394 0.59 20.75 5.59
N GLU A 395 1.34 21.84 5.35
CA GLU A 395 0.83 23.21 5.30
C GLU A 395 1.10 23.79 3.90
N LYS A 396 0.08 24.36 3.24
CA LYS A 396 0.25 25.06 1.94
C LYS A 396 1.01 26.37 2.13
N LYS A 397 2.30 26.24 2.24
CA LYS A 397 3.25 27.33 2.43
C LYS A 397 4.62 26.89 1.93
N LEU A 398 5.31 27.76 1.20
CA LEU A 398 6.66 27.47 0.74
C LEU A 398 7.61 27.25 1.93
N PRO A 399 8.36 26.14 1.97
CA PRO A 399 9.34 25.90 3.03
C PRO A 399 10.55 26.79 2.86
N THR A 400 11.15 27.23 3.97
CA THR A 400 12.51 27.80 3.97
C THR A 400 13.53 26.66 3.86
N GLU A 401 14.75 26.97 3.43
CA GLU A 401 15.83 25.97 3.37
C GLU A 401 16.09 25.27 4.72
N GLU A 402 15.90 25.98 5.81
CA GLU A 402 16.13 25.52 7.19
C GLU A 402 14.92 24.84 7.81
N TRP A 403 13.78 24.71 7.08
CA TRP A 403 12.57 24.13 7.64
C TRP A 403 12.77 22.68 8.05
N LEU A 404 12.43 22.37 9.30
CA LEU A 404 12.52 21.03 9.89
C LEU A 404 11.14 20.35 9.88
N ALA A 405 11.01 19.27 9.14
CA ALA A 405 9.87 18.37 9.18
C ALA A 405 10.00 17.43 10.39
N SER A 406 8.91 17.22 11.11
CA SER A 406 8.86 16.19 12.15
C SER A 406 8.68 14.81 11.51
N VAL A 407 9.36 13.80 12.03
CA VAL A 407 9.16 12.39 11.69
C VAL A 407 8.90 11.61 12.97
N GLU A 408 7.78 10.92 13.01
CA GLU A 408 7.36 10.13 14.17
C GLU A 408 7.32 8.64 13.85
N THR A 409 7.93 7.85 14.71
CA THR A 409 7.81 6.39 14.74
C THR A 409 7.25 5.98 16.10
N ASN A 410 6.83 4.72 16.27
CA ASN A 410 6.27 4.24 17.54
C ASN A 410 7.14 4.55 18.78
N ASN A 411 8.44 4.76 18.61
CA ASN A 411 9.39 4.89 19.72
C ASN A 411 10.25 6.16 19.69
N LYS A 412 10.20 6.95 18.60
CA LYS A 412 11.11 8.10 18.41
C LYS A 412 10.43 9.22 17.63
N LYS A 413 10.80 10.45 17.97
CA LYS A 413 10.49 11.64 17.19
C LYS A 413 11.81 12.28 16.75
N ALA A 414 11.95 12.53 15.45
CA ALA A 414 13.12 13.16 14.85
C ALA A 414 12.71 14.40 14.06
N LEU A 415 13.65 15.34 13.91
CA LEU A 415 13.50 16.51 13.04
C LEU A 415 14.45 16.37 11.86
N ILE A 416 13.90 16.49 10.65
CA ILE A 416 14.64 16.34 9.41
C ILE A 416 14.46 17.60 8.56
N GLN A 417 15.55 18.13 8.05
CA GLN A 417 15.51 19.30 7.16
C GLN A 417 14.83 18.90 5.83
N GLN A 418 13.72 19.57 5.49
CA GLN A 418 12.92 19.20 4.31
C GLN A 418 13.70 19.37 3.00
N SER A 419 14.57 20.38 2.89
CA SER A 419 15.37 20.63 1.70
C SER A 419 16.32 19.47 1.35
N ARG A 420 16.66 18.61 2.32
CA ARG A 420 17.42 17.38 2.13
C ARG A 420 16.73 16.45 1.13
N PHE A 421 15.40 16.31 1.21
CA PHE A 421 14.66 15.42 0.34
C PHE A 421 14.71 15.82 -1.14
N LYS A 422 14.92 17.12 -1.44
CA LYS A 422 15.11 17.62 -2.82
C LYS A 422 16.38 17.09 -3.48
N LYS A 423 17.39 16.73 -2.68
CA LYS A 423 18.67 16.22 -3.16
C LYS A 423 18.66 14.71 -3.36
N ASN A 424 17.64 14.00 -2.85
CA ASN A 424 17.53 12.57 -2.97
C ASN A 424 17.08 12.17 -4.38
N ASP A 425 17.57 11.01 -4.84
CA ASP A 425 17.09 10.40 -6.09
C ASP A 425 15.57 10.23 -6.07
N SER A 426 14.91 10.70 -7.14
CA SER A 426 13.45 10.68 -7.27
C SER A 426 12.71 11.35 -6.10
N PHE A 427 13.32 12.34 -5.46
CA PHE A 427 12.78 13.09 -4.31
C PHE A 427 12.37 12.19 -3.12
N THR A 428 13.08 11.10 -2.90
CA THR A 428 12.77 10.14 -1.85
C THR A 428 12.75 10.80 -0.46
N PHE A 429 11.68 10.55 0.30
CA PHE A 429 11.56 10.96 1.70
C PHE A 429 12.28 9.94 2.57
N ASP A 430 13.58 10.12 2.73
CA ASP A 430 14.38 9.28 3.63
C ASP A 430 14.16 9.71 5.08
N VAL A 431 13.21 9.06 5.73
CA VAL A 431 12.81 9.31 7.12
C VAL A 431 13.55 8.44 8.13
N ALA A 432 14.38 7.51 7.66
CA ALA A 432 15.09 6.56 8.52
C ALA A 432 16.45 7.08 9.02
N THR A 433 16.97 8.14 8.39
CA THR A 433 18.30 8.67 8.64
C THR A 433 18.24 9.96 9.44
N GLU A 434 18.81 9.98 10.63
CA GLU A 434 18.92 11.18 11.46
C GLU A 434 19.98 12.17 10.89
N SER A 435 19.93 13.45 11.28
CA SER A 435 20.82 14.48 10.73
C SER A 435 22.31 14.17 10.92
N HIS A 436 22.68 13.61 12.07
CA HIS A 436 24.09 13.22 12.33
C HIS A 436 24.53 12.01 11.48
N GLU A 437 23.61 11.09 11.18
CA GLU A 437 23.85 9.94 10.30
C GLU A 437 24.00 10.37 8.85
N GLU A 438 23.25 11.40 8.43
CA GLU A 438 23.39 12.00 7.10
C GLU A 438 24.78 12.63 6.91
N ILE A 439 25.26 13.38 7.93
CA ILE A 439 26.61 13.95 7.90
C ILE A 439 27.65 12.82 7.69
N LEU A 440 27.48 11.71 8.39
CA LEU A 440 28.36 10.54 8.26
C LEU A 440 28.24 9.90 6.87
N LEU A 441 27.03 9.72 6.34
CA LEU A 441 26.82 9.22 4.97
C LEU A 441 27.48 10.14 3.94
N ASN A 442 27.27 11.45 4.05
CA ASN A 442 27.88 12.43 3.15
C ASN A 442 29.41 12.38 3.22
N LYS A 443 29.99 12.19 4.40
CA LYS A 443 31.43 12.00 4.57
C LYS A 443 31.92 10.74 3.86
N ILE A 444 31.22 9.59 4.02
CA ILE A 444 31.58 8.34 3.34
C ILE A 444 31.56 8.53 1.81
N TYR A 445 30.54 9.20 1.26
CA TYR A 445 30.43 9.46 -0.18
C TYR A 445 31.35 10.59 -0.68
N SER A 446 31.92 11.41 0.20
CA SER A 446 32.89 12.47 -0.18
C SER A 446 34.29 11.95 -0.43
N VAL A 447 34.62 10.75 0.03
CA VAL A 447 35.88 10.09 -0.28
C VAL A 447 35.92 9.80 -1.78
N GLU A 448 37.09 9.98 -2.41
CA GLU A 448 37.29 9.62 -3.81
C GLU A 448 36.99 8.14 -4.01
N HIS A 449 36.03 7.85 -4.87
CA HIS A 449 35.50 6.49 -5.03
C HIS A 449 35.04 6.20 -6.44
N THR A 450 34.88 4.94 -6.73
CA THR A 450 34.18 4.41 -7.90
C THR A 450 32.97 3.60 -7.46
N THR A 451 32.10 3.21 -8.39
CA THR A 451 30.91 2.42 -8.13
C THR A 451 30.83 1.21 -9.06
N LEU A 452 29.92 0.28 -8.78
CA LEU A 452 29.63 -0.86 -9.67
C LEU A 452 28.77 -0.48 -10.90
N GLU A 453 28.34 0.77 -11.03
CA GLU A 453 27.53 1.20 -12.16
C GLU A 453 28.28 0.96 -13.48
N LYS A 454 27.72 0.11 -14.36
CA LYS A 454 28.34 -0.36 -15.61
C LYS A 454 29.69 -1.08 -15.45
N LYS A 455 30.07 -1.46 -14.23
CA LYS A 455 31.31 -2.12 -13.89
C LYS A 455 31.10 -3.46 -13.18
N GLY A 456 30.12 -4.23 -13.64
CA GLY A 456 29.84 -5.57 -13.15
C GLY A 456 28.83 -6.30 -14.02
N GLU A 457 29.00 -7.62 -14.09
CA GLU A 457 28.00 -8.49 -14.71
C GLU A 457 27.11 -9.10 -13.63
N TRP A 458 25.82 -9.20 -13.93
CA TRP A 458 24.80 -9.63 -12.98
C TRP A 458 23.97 -10.76 -13.55
N ALA A 459 23.67 -11.76 -12.74
CA ALA A 459 22.80 -12.85 -13.14
C ALA A 459 21.84 -13.25 -12.03
N LEU A 460 20.62 -13.54 -12.42
CA LEU A 460 19.62 -14.16 -11.55
C LEU A 460 19.94 -15.66 -11.42
N GLY A 461 19.82 -16.21 -10.24
CA GLY A 461 19.86 -17.66 -10.05
C GLY A 461 18.68 -18.38 -10.75
N ILE A 462 18.77 -19.69 -10.89
CA ILE A 462 17.81 -20.54 -11.59
C ILE A 462 16.41 -20.39 -11.00
N VAL A 463 15.42 -20.15 -11.84
CA VAL A 463 13.98 -20.22 -11.52
C VAL A 463 13.45 -21.52 -12.15
N THR A 464 13.29 -22.55 -11.35
CA THR A 464 12.86 -23.88 -11.87
C THR A 464 11.42 -23.91 -12.35
N GLY A 465 10.56 -23.03 -11.81
CA GLY A 465 9.10 -23.10 -12.00
C GLY A 465 8.40 -24.12 -11.09
N ASP A 466 9.07 -25.23 -10.78
CA ASP A 466 8.62 -26.25 -9.84
C ASP A 466 9.81 -26.84 -9.07
N ASN A 467 10.06 -26.27 -7.90
CA ASN A 467 11.16 -26.72 -7.05
C ASN A 467 11.01 -28.18 -6.56
N LYS A 468 9.77 -28.65 -6.35
CA LYS A 468 9.53 -30.02 -5.90
C LYS A 468 9.94 -31.04 -6.95
N LYS A 469 9.80 -30.69 -8.22
CA LYS A 469 10.12 -31.56 -9.35
C LYS A 469 11.61 -31.61 -9.67
N TYR A 470 12.31 -30.46 -9.58
CA TYR A 470 13.66 -30.34 -10.11
C TYR A 470 14.76 -30.31 -9.07
N ILE A 471 14.44 -30.07 -7.79
CA ILE A 471 15.44 -29.98 -6.74
C ILE A 471 15.47 -31.28 -5.94
N LEU A 472 16.66 -31.87 -5.83
CA LEU A 472 16.94 -33.09 -5.10
C LEU A 472 17.52 -32.75 -3.72
N GLU A 473 17.10 -33.46 -2.68
CA GLU A 473 17.61 -33.33 -1.31
C GLU A 473 18.91 -34.12 -1.08
N MET A 474 19.20 -35.07 -1.96
CA MET A 474 20.42 -35.89 -1.94
C MET A 474 21.11 -35.86 -3.29
N LYS A 475 22.44 -35.94 -3.27
CA LYS A 475 23.26 -35.99 -4.49
C LYS A 475 22.96 -37.27 -5.26
N GLN A 476 22.61 -37.12 -6.53
CA GLN A 476 22.46 -38.23 -7.49
C GLN A 476 23.55 -38.15 -8.56
N ASN A 477 23.74 -39.21 -9.31
CA ASN A 477 24.72 -39.24 -10.39
C ASN A 477 24.35 -38.18 -11.46
N GLY A 478 25.31 -37.33 -11.83
CA GLY A 478 25.11 -36.23 -12.77
C GLY A 478 24.38 -35.01 -12.20
N ALA A 479 23.99 -35.01 -10.93
CA ALA A 479 23.44 -33.84 -10.27
C ALA A 479 24.54 -32.98 -9.62
N GLU A 480 24.41 -31.67 -9.78
CA GLU A 480 25.30 -30.65 -9.22
C GLU A 480 24.69 -29.98 -8.00
N ALA A 481 25.53 -29.53 -7.09
CA ALA A 481 25.09 -28.74 -5.94
C ALA A 481 24.46 -27.42 -6.39
N VAL A 482 23.32 -27.04 -5.80
CA VAL A 482 22.65 -25.78 -6.06
C VAL A 482 22.34 -25.06 -4.75
N TYR A 483 22.69 -23.79 -4.68
CA TYR A 483 22.63 -22.99 -3.45
C TYR A 483 21.43 -22.05 -3.45
N ARG A 484 20.80 -21.95 -2.28
CA ARG A 484 19.71 -21.00 -2.00
C ARG A 484 20.23 -19.83 -1.18
N GLY A 485 19.47 -18.76 -1.05
CA GLY A 485 19.84 -17.65 -0.18
C GLY A 485 20.13 -18.04 1.27
N GLY A 486 19.50 -19.11 1.79
CA GLY A 486 19.79 -19.66 3.12
C GLY A 486 21.19 -20.29 3.26
N ASP A 487 21.81 -20.68 2.17
CA ASP A 487 23.11 -21.35 2.13
C ASP A 487 24.26 -20.36 1.91
N VAL A 488 23.96 -19.07 1.73
CA VAL A 488 24.97 -18.00 1.52
C VAL A 488 25.30 -17.38 2.87
N PHE A 489 26.56 -17.39 3.24
CA PHE A 489 27.13 -16.72 4.41
C PHE A 489 28.16 -15.67 3.97
N GLN A 490 28.55 -14.76 4.83
CA GLN A 490 29.62 -13.82 4.51
C GLN A 490 30.89 -14.60 4.20
N TYR A 491 31.53 -14.27 3.08
CA TYR A 491 32.76 -14.86 2.54
C TYR A 491 32.66 -16.31 2.02
N HIS A 492 31.69 -17.13 2.45
CA HIS A 492 31.64 -18.56 2.07
C HIS A 492 30.23 -19.07 1.81
N LEU A 493 30.13 -20.14 1.05
CA LEU A 493 28.92 -20.95 0.93
C LEU A 493 28.89 -22.03 2.01
N GLY A 494 27.71 -22.33 2.53
CA GLY A 494 27.51 -23.45 3.45
C GLY A 494 27.65 -24.80 2.76
N GLU A 495 27.46 -25.88 3.51
CA GLU A 495 27.41 -27.22 2.92
C GLU A 495 26.18 -27.35 2.01
N PRO A 496 26.31 -27.98 0.83
CA PRO A 496 25.22 -28.10 -0.13
C PRO A 496 24.11 -28.98 0.41
N ARG A 497 22.90 -28.46 0.46
CA ARG A 497 21.67 -29.18 0.93
C ARG A 497 20.70 -29.47 -0.20
N SER A 498 21.01 -29.05 -1.40
CA SER A 498 20.14 -29.20 -2.56
C SER A 498 21.01 -29.48 -3.79
N PHE A 499 20.47 -30.31 -4.67
CA PHE A 499 21.15 -30.71 -5.91
C PHE A 499 20.18 -30.56 -7.09
N ILE A 500 20.70 -30.41 -8.30
CA ILE A 500 19.92 -30.24 -9.50
C ILE A 500 20.65 -30.84 -10.71
N HIS A 501 19.91 -31.47 -11.62
CA HIS A 501 20.41 -31.75 -12.95
C HIS A 501 20.32 -30.46 -13.78
N PHE A 502 21.45 -29.88 -14.14
CA PHE A 502 21.47 -28.59 -14.86
C PHE A 502 21.02 -28.80 -16.32
N THR A 503 19.74 -28.58 -16.54
CA THR A 503 19.09 -28.69 -17.86
C THR A 503 18.34 -27.39 -18.14
N PRO A 504 19.02 -26.35 -18.68
CA PRO A 504 18.47 -25.00 -18.87
C PRO A 504 17.11 -24.95 -19.57
N ASP A 505 16.89 -25.79 -20.57
CA ASP A 505 15.69 -25.79 -21.41
C ASP A 505 14.39 -26.14 -20.66
N VAL A 506 14.49 -26.82 -19.51
CA VAL A 506 13.30 -27.22 -18.72
C VAL A 506 12.95 -26.24 -17.60
N PHE A 507 13.81 -25.27 -17.33
CA PHE A 507 13.59 -24.30 -16.28
C PHE A 507 12.72 -23.12 -16.76
N GLN A 508 11.95 -22.54 -15.85
CA GLN A 508 11.11 -21.39 -16.16
C GLN A 508 11.95 -20.19 -16.60
N GLN A 509 13.11 -19.98 -15.95
CA GLN A 509 14.05 -18.92 -16.28
C GLN A 509 15.45 -19.31 -15.76
N VAL A 510 16.45 -19.14 -16.59
CA VAL A 510 17.85 -19.37 -16.24
C VAL A 510 18.72 -18.33 -16.95
N ALA A 511 19.72 -17.80 -16.23
CA ALA A 511 20.71 -16.94 -16.84
C ALA A 511 21.65 -17.74 -17.76
N PRO A 512 22.33 -17.10 -18.73
CA PRO A 512 23.34 -17.78 -19.54
C PRO A 512 24.36 -18.55 -18.70
N GLU A 513 24.69 -19.76 -19.13
CA GLU A 513 25.55 -20.70 -18.38
C GLU A 513 26.91 -20.08 -17.99
N LYS A 514 27.45 -19.18 -18.82
CA LYS A 514 28.73 -18.48 -18.55
C LYS A 514 28.77 -17.84 -17.15
N PHE A 515 27.64 -17.40 -16.60
CA PHE A 515 27.61 -16.79 -15.27
C PHE A 515 27.76 -17.82 -14.15
N PHE A 516 27.20 -19.00 -14.35
CA PHE A 516 27.36 -20.09 -13.39
C PHE A 516 28.77 -20.69 -13.47
N ARG A 517 29.33 -20.76 -14.67
CA ARG A 517 30.66 -21.33 -14.95
C ARG A 517 31.82 -20.31 -14.91
N ALA A 518 31.56 -19.09 -14.44
CA ALA A 518 32.62 -18.12 -14.25
C ALA A 518 33.70 -18.67 -13.30
N PRO A 519 35.00 -18.50 -13.59
CA PRO A 519 36.07 -19.02 -12.75
C PRO A 519 36.07 -18.44 -11.35
N GLU A 520 35.65 -17.19 -11.21
CA GLU A 520 35.43 -16.50 -9.94
C GLU A 520 34.16 -15.66 -10.02
N LYS A 521 33.33 -15.70 -8.98
CA LYS A 521 32.15 -14.87 -8.85
C LYS A 521 31.74 -14.66 -7.40
N LEU A 522 30.93 -13.67 -7.15
CA LEU A 522 30.26 -13.46 -5.88
C LEU A 522 28.81 -13.96 -5.96
N ILE A 523 28.39 -14.67 -4.93
CA ILE A 523 27.01 -15.14 -4.76
C ILE A 523 26.42 -14.39 -3.57
N TYR A 524 25.23 -13.78 -3.73
CA TYR A 524 24.63 -12.98 -2.68
C TYR A 524 23.16 -13.32 -2.40
N LYS A 525 22.75 -13.13 -1.14
CA LYS A 525 21.34 -13.26 -0.74
C LYS A 525 20.49 -12.19 -1.40
N PHE A 526 19.50 -12.60 -2.20
CA PHE A 526 18.58 -11.65 -2.81
C PHE A 526 17.50 -11.14 -1.84
N ILE A 527 16.98 -12.01 -0.95
CA ILE A 527 15.99 -11.63 0.08
C ILE A 527 16.74 -11.56 1.41
N SER A 528 17.10 -10.34 1.82
CA SER A 528 17.84 -10.11 3.06
C SER A 528 17.71 -8.64 3.49
N LYS A 529 17.72 -8.41 4.80
CA LYS A 529 17.85 -7.07 5.41
C LYS A 529 19.31 -6.61 5.51
N ARG A 530 20.27 -7.50 5.24
CA ARG A 530 21.71 -7.26 5.30
C ARG A 530 22.36 -7.71 4.00
N LEU A 531 23.48 -7.09 3.66
CA LEU A 531 24.34 -7.54 2.58
C LEU A 531 25.07 -8.81 3.03
N VAL A 532 24.93 -9.88 2.27
CA VAL A 532 25.61 -11.17 2.55
C VAL A 532 26.12 -11.71 1.23
N PHE A 533 27.43 -11.70 1.05
CA PHE A 533 28.13 -12.11 -0.14
C PHE A 533 29.11 -13.24 0.17
N ALA A 534 29.11 -14.28 -0.63
CA ALA A 534 30.07 -15.38 -0.62
C ALA A 534 30.95 -15.35 -1.85
N TYR A 535 32.20 -15.80 -1.73
CA TYR A 535 33.10 -16.05 -2.83
C TYR A 535 32.87 -17.46 -3.39
N ASP A 536 32.90 -17.58 -4.70
CA ASP A 536 32.83 -18.88 -5.39
C ASP A 536 33.81 -18.98 -6.53
N ASP A 537 34.75 -19.91 -6.40
CA ASP A 537 35.76 -20.36 -7.39
C ASP A 537 35.50 -21.80 -7.87
N LYS A 538 34.36 -22.39 -7.48
CA LYS A 538 33.97 -23.78 -7.76
C LYS A 538 32.82 -23.90 -8.75
N GLN A 539 32.45 -22.81 -9.42
CA GLN A 539 31.43 -22.79 -10.45
C GLN A 539 30.06 -23.30 -9.97
N GLN A 540 29.70 -22.98 -8.72
CA GLN A 540 28.48 -23.46 -8.10
C GLN A 540 27.23 -22.86 -8.73
N LEU A 541 26.14 -23.66 -8.79
CA LEU A 541 24.82 -23.25 -9.27
C LEU A 541 24.03 -22.57 -8.15
N THR A 542 23.17 -21.62 -8.51
CA THR A 542 22.33 -20.89 -7.56
C THR A 542 20.88 -20.87 -8.00
N LEU A 543 19.94 -20.85 -7.03
CA LEU A 543 18.53 -20.58 -7.25
C LEU A 543 18.25 -19.08 -7.10
N ASN A 544 17.08 -18.65 -7.55
CA ASN A 544 16.62 -17.24 -7.60
C ASN A 544 16.60 -16.48 -6.25
N SER A 545 16.83 -17.16 -5.13
CA SER A 545 17.05 -16.51 -3.83
C SER A 545 18.53 -16.18 -3.55
N ALA A 546 19.44 -16.64 -4.43
CA ALA A 546 20.86 -16.36 -4.41
C ALA A 546 21.32 -15.95 -5.81
N ASN A 547 21.65 -14.67 -5.99
CA ASN A 547 22.02 -14.09 -7.26
C ASN A 547 23.56 -13.99 -7.42
N ILE A 548 24.00 -13.75 -8.64
CA ILE A 548 25.41 -13.71 -9.01
C ILE A 548 25.81 -12.27 -9.35
N LEU A 549 27.01 -11.88 -8.88
CA LEU A 549 27.73 -10.66 -9.25
C LEU A 549 29.16 -11.02 -9.63
N ILE A 550 29.59 -10.56 -10.80
CA ILE A 550 30.99 -10.58 -11.23
C ILE A 550 31.44 -9.12 -11.32
N PRO A 551 32.08 -8.56 -10.28
CA PRO A 551 32.56 -7.18 -10.32
C PRO A 551 33.70 -7.03 -11.33
N ALA A 552 33.73 -5.90 -12.04
CA ALA A 552 34.75 -5.52 -13.00
C ALA A 552 35.17 -4.06 -12.77
N ILE A 553 35.43 -3.72 -11.51
CA ILE A 553 35.92 -2.40 -11.12
C ILE A 553 37.43 -2.33 -11.40
N PRO A 554 37.92 -1.37 -12.20
CA PRO A 554 39.33 -1.19 -12.40
C PRO A 554 40.07 -1.05 -11.06
N GLU A 555 41.22 -1.69 -10.94
CA GLU A 555 42.12 -1.64 -9.76
C GLU A 555 41.52 -2.22 -8.45
N ILE A 556 40.35 -2.82 -8.50
CA ILE A 556 39.73 -3.50 -7.35
C ILE A 556 39.45 -4.96 -7.71
N SER A 557 40.14 -5.87 -7.04
CA SER A 557 39.91 -7.30 -7.25
C SER A 557 38.56 -7.76 -6.70
N ILE A 558 38.09 -8.91 -7.15
CA ILE A 558 36.84 -9.51 -6.68
C ILE A 558 36.86 -9.74 -5.16
N LYS A 559 38.00 -10.07 -4.57
CA LYS A 559 38.18 -10.28 -3.13
C LYS A 559 38.07 -8.97 -2.36
N VAL A 560 38.68 -7.89 -2.86
CA VAL A 560 38.55 -6.56 -2.26
C VAL A 560 37.09 -6.06 -2.38
N ALA A 561 36.45 -6.26 -3.52
CA ALA A 561 35.01 -5.95 -3.67
C ALA A 561 34.17 -6.74 -2.67
N LEU A 562 34.45 -8.02 -2.43
CA LEU A 562 33.79 -8.85 -1.43
C LEU A 562 33.92 -8.29 -0.01
N ALA A 563 35.13 -7.83 0.36
CA ALA A 563 35.39 -7.20 1.67
C ALA A 563 34.49 -6.01 1.90
N PHE A 564 34.43 -5.08 0.93
CA PHE A 564 33.54 -3.90 1.04
C PHE A 564 32.06 -4.27 1.09
N LEU A 565 31.61 -5.20 0.23
CA LEU A 565 30.21 -5.63 0.19
C LEU A 565 29.72 -6.29 1.48
N ASN A 566 30.61 -6.94 2.24
CA ASN A 566 30.30 -7.52 3.54
C ASN A 566 30.58 -6.57 4.72
N SER A 567 31.31 -5.46 4.52
CA SER A 567 31.78 -4.57 5.57
C SER A 567 30.65 -3.88 6.37
N SER A 568 30.96 -3.52 7.61
CA SER A 568 30.08 -2.73 8.45
C SER A 568 29.72 -1.37 7.83
N VAL A 569 30.62 -0.74 7.04
CA VAL A 569 30.34 0.52 6.34
C VAL A 569 29.23 0.34 5.29
N PHE A 570 29.35 -0.70 4.44
CA PHE A 570 28.35 -0.95 3.41
C PHE A 570 27.02 -1.49 4.01
N GLN A 571 27.09 -2.26 5.10
CA GLN A 571 25.89 -2.62 5.88
C GLN A 571 25.16 -1.36 6.39
N TYR A 572 25.91 -0.40 6.93
CA TYR A 572 25.36 0.87 7.41
C TYR A 572 24.71 1.66 6.28
N ILE A 573 25.39 1.83 5.14
CA ILE A 573 24.83 2.50 3.95
C ILE A 573 23.56 1.79 3.50
N PHE A 574 23.59 0.45 3.39
CA PHE A 574 22.45 -0.33 2.94
C PHE A 574 21.24 -0.18 3.88
N LYS A 575 21.47 -0.26 5.19
CA LYS A 575 20.42 -0.09 6.21
C LYS A 575 19.84 1.31 6.19
N LYS A 576 20.65 2.37 6.08
CA LYS A 576 20.20 3.76 6.20
C LYS A 576 19.65 4.32 4.89
N LYS A 577 20.27 4.04 3.76
CA LYS A 577 19.92 4.66 2.47
C LYS A 577 18.88 3.87 1.67
N PHE A 578 18.91 2.53 1.72
CA PHE A 578 18.04 1.70 0.89
C PHE A 578 16.92 1.03 1.69
N SER A 579 17.17 0.52 2.89
CA SER A 579 16.16 -0.03 3.83
C SER A 579 15.17 -1.02 3.18
N THR A 580 15.63 -1.86 2.25
CA THR A 580 14.80 -2.82 1.51
C THR A 580 14.96 -4.24 2.06
N HIS A 581 13.94 -5.09 1.85
CA HIS A 581 14.02 -6.52 2.16
C HIS A 581 14.61 -7.34 1.00
N LYS A 582 14.94 -6.69 -0.11
CA LYS A 582 15.55 -7.28 -1.30
C LYS A 582 16.83 -6.52 -1.63
N VAL A 583 17.90 -7.25 -1.86
CA VAL A 583 19.18 -6.69 -2.28
C VAL A 583 19.10 -6.48 -3.79
N LEU A 584 18.81 -5.26 -4.20
CA LEU A 584 18.60 -4.91 -5.61
C LEU A 584 19.90 -4.47 -6.27
N ARG A 585 20.07 -4.84 -7.53
CA ARG A 585 21.21 -4.41 -8.35
C ARG A 585 21.41 -2.89 -8.33
N GLY A 586 20.33 -2.11 -8.56
CA GLY A 586 20.41 -0.65 -8.59
C GLY A 586 20.84 0.00 -7.27
N ASP A 587 20.68 -0.67 -6.13
CA ASP A 587 21.18 -0.22 -4.83
C ASP A 587 22.68 -0.54 -4.69
N LEU A 588 23.08 -1.75 -5.09
CA LEU A 588 24.47 -2.19 -5.06
C LEU A 588 25.37 -1.37 -6.00
N GLU A 589 24.86 -0.99 -7.17
CA GLU A 589 25.55 -0.15 -8.15
C GLU A 589 25.89 1.25 -7.63
N LYS A 590 25.25 1.71 -6.54
CA LYS A 590 25.47 3.03 -5.93
C LYS A 590 26.45 3.02 -4.74
N LEU A 591 26.95 1.86 -4.35
CA LEU A 591 27.88 1.74 -3.22
C LEU A 591 29.25 2.30 -3.58
N PRO A 592 29.89 3.14 -2.71
CA PRO A 592 31.11 3.85 -2.99
C PRO A 592 32.34 2.97 -2.64
N PHE A 593 33.04 2.46 -3.63
CA PHE A 593 34.30 1.75 -3.46
C PHE A 593 35.45 2.77 -3.47
N PRO A 594 36.12 3.02 -2.34
CA PRO A 594 37.18 4.04 -2.26
C PRO A 594 38.42 3.66 -3.05
N VAL A 595 39.15 4.66 -3.51
CA VAL A 595 40.48 4.45 -4.12
C VAL A 595 41.43 4.01 -3.02
N LEU A 596 42.13 2.89 -3.26
CA LEU A 596 43.06 2.26 -2.30
C LEU A 596 44.50 2.40 -2.73
N SER A 597 45.42 2.51 -1.76
CA SER A 597 46.84 2.26 -2.03
C SER A 597 47.08 0.78 -2.33
N GLN A 598 48.15 0.47 -3.07
CA GLN A 598 48.53 -0.91 -3.38
C GLN A 598 48.73 -1.76 -2.11
N GLU A 599 49.33 -1.17 -1.06
CA GLU A 599 49.50 -1.82 0.23
C GLU A 599 48.18 -2.17 0.91
N ALA A 600 47.20 -1.21 0.94
CA ALA A 600 45.89 -1.45 1.51
C ALA A 600 45.14 -2.53 0.73
N HIS A 601 45.20 -2.50 -0.60
CA HIS A 601 44.62 -3.52 -1.46
C HIS A 601 45.14 -4.92 -1.14
N SER A 602 46.45 -5.11 -1.12
CA SER A 602 47.08 -6.41 -0.83
C SER A 602 46.80 -6.91 0.59
N ASN A 603 46.77 -6.01 1.57
CA ASN A 603 46.40 -6.38 2.95
C ASN A 603 44.95 -6.84 3.07
N ILE A 604 44.00 -6.16 2.38
CA ILE A 604 42.61 -6.57 2.34
C ILE A 604 42.46 -7.93 1.67
N GLU A 605 43.10 -8.17 0.52
CA GLU A 605 43.07 -9.48 -0.16
C GLU A 605 43.52 -10.62 0.74
N ARG A 606 44.66 -10.46 1.41
CA ARG A 606 45.17 -11.47 2.34
C ARG A 606 44.17 -11.78 3.45
N LEU A 607 43.57 -10.75 4.07
CA LEU A 607 42.55 -10.94 5.12
C LEU A 607 41.28 -11.57 4.59
N VAL A 608 40.91 -11.31 3.35
CA VAL A 608 39.74 -11.98 2.71
C VAL A 608 40.05 -13.46 2.46
N ASP A 609 41.28 -13.81 2.05
CA ASP A 609 41.68 -15.20 1.93
C ASP A 609 41.60 -15.93 3.29
N ASP A 610 42.04 -15.27 4.36
CA ASP A 610 41.91 -15.78 5.73
C ASP A 610 40.43 -15.95 6.11
N ALA A 611 39.56 -14.97 5.75
CA ALA A 611 38.11 -15.05 6.01
C ALA A 611 37.45 -16.21 5.26
N ILE A 612 37.82 -16.45 4.01
CA ILE A 612 37.29 -17.55 3.20
C ILE A 612 37.76 -18.91 3.79
N ALA A 613 39.04 -19.02 4.13
CA ALA A 613 39.61 -20.25 4.66
C ALA A 613 39.05 -20.62 6.04
N ASN A 614 38.93 -19.64 6.93
CA ASN A 614 38.49 -19.84 8.29
C ASN A 614 36.97 -19.72 8.48
N ARG A 615 36.22 -19.38 7.43
CA ARG A 615 34.77 -19.12 7.45
C ARG A 615 34.35 -18.08 8.51
N SER A 616 35.21 -17.11 8.80
CA SER A 616 35.08 -16.09 9.83
C SER A 616 35.78 -14.80 9.42
N GLU A 617 35.12 -13.67 9.63
CA GLU A 617 35.69 -12.36 9.31
C GLU A 617 36.80 -11.95 10.31
N PRO A 618 38.01 -11.65 9.88
CA PRO A 618 39.06 -11.09 10.73
C PRO A 618 38.70 -9.69 11.24
N MET A 619 38.95 -9.41 12.52
CA MET A 619 38.63 -8.09 13.12
C MET A 619 39.36 -6.93 12.41
N GLU A 620 40.56 -7.18 11.95
CA GLU A 620 41.42 -6.20 11.25
C GLU A 620 40.81 -5.76 9.91
N LEU A 621 40.01 -6.58 9.27
CA LEU A 621 39.44 -6.29 7.96
C LEU A 621 38.52 -5.05 8.00
N ASN A 622 37.60 -4.99 8.94
CA ASN A 622 36.74 -3.80 9.12
C ASN A 622 37.54 -2.55 9.52
N GLU A 623 38.63 -2.71 10.30
CA GLU A 623 39.50 -1.58 10.67
C GLU A 623 40.22 -0.97 9.46
N LEU A 624 40.69 -1.80 8.51
CA LEU A 624 41.25 -1.30 7.25
C LEU A 624 40.19 -0.55 6.42
N ILE A 625 38.96 -1.08 6.37
CA ILE A 625 37.87 -0.44 5.63
C ILE A 625 37.45 0.89 6.28
N PHE A 626 37.39 0.98 7.61
CA PHE A 626 37.13 2.25 8.30
C PHE A 626 38.18 3.31 7.99
N ARG A 627 39.45 2.92 7.91
CA ARG A 627 40.58 3.81 7.52
C ARG A 627 40.45 4.28 6.07
N ALA A 628 40.01 3.41 5.14
CA ALA A 628 39.79 3.77 3.76
C ALA A 628 38.77 4.91 3.59
N PHE A 629 37.78 5.01 4.51
CA PHE A 629 36.81 6.11 4.57
C PHE A 629 37.20 7.23 5.54
N SER A 630 38.43 7.22 6.10
CA SER A 630 38.92 8.24 7.06
C SER A 630 37.97 8.47 8.24
N LEU A 631 37.36 7.39 8.78
CA LEU A 631 36.40 7.47 9.85
C LEU A 631 37.04 7.62 11.22
N SER A 632 36.55 8.53 12.05
CA SER A 632 36.92 8.69 13.45
C SER A 632 36.32 7.59 14.33
N GLN A 633 36.89 7.36 15.52
CA GLN A 633 36.36 6.38 16.48
C GLN A 633 34.88 6.60 16.86
N LYS A 634 34.46 7.87 16.92
CA LYS A 634 33.07 8.23 17.22
C LYS A 634 32.12 7.81 16.08
N GLU A 635 32.53 8.00 14.84
CA GLU A 635 31.79 7.60 13.65
C GLU A 635 31.74 6.08 13.49
N ILE A 636 32.86 5.39 13.78
CA ILE A 636 32.93 3.93 13.81
C ILE A 636 31.95 3.36 14.85
N SER A 637 31.87 3.97 16.04
CA SER A 637 30.91 3.55 17.06
C SER A 637 29.45 3.67 16.60
N VAL A 638 29.10 4.75 15.90
CA VAL A 638 27.75 4.95 15.30
C VAL A 638 27.45 3.85 14.28
N ILE A 639 28.42 3.53 13.40
CA ILE A 639 28.24 2.47 12.40
C ILE A 639 28.04 1.11 13.09
N LYS A 640 28.90 0.75 14.03
CA LYS A 640 28.84 -0.55 14.75
C LYS A 640 27.51 -0.70 15.48
N GLN A 641 27.10 0.29 16.25
CA GLN A 641 25.80 0.28 16.94
C GLN A 641 24.62 0.11 15.98
N SER A 642 24.64 0.85 14.85
CA SER A 642 23.58 0.76 13.85
C SER A 642 23.49 -0.60 13.16
N VAL A 643 24.60 -1.32 13.00
CA VAL A 643 24.65 -2.64 12.34
C VAL A 643 24.25 -3.77 13.28
N GLU A 644 24.47 -3.62 14.59
CA GLU A 644 24.09 -4.60 15.63
C GLU A 644 22.59 -4.57 15.95
N GLU A 645 21.94 -3.41 15.88
CA GLU A 645 20.47 -3.24 15.94
C GLU A 645 19.74 -3.85 14.72
#